data_3507dd8fab0abb331f3bd49e50241d2f
#
_entry.id   3507dd8fab0abb331f3bd49e50241d2f
#
_cell.length_a   1.000
_cell.length_b   1.000
_cell.length_c   1.000
_cell.angle_alpha   90.00
_cell.angle_beta   90.00
_cell.angle_gamma   90.00
#
_symmetry.space_group_name_H-M   'P 1'
#
loop_
_entity.id
_entity.type
_entity.pdbx_description
1 polymer ?
#
loop_
_entity_poly.entity_id
_entity_poly.type
_entity_poly.pdbx_seq_one_letter_code
_entity_poly.pdbx_strand_id
1 'polypeptide(L)'
;MDTKSKEDTVKKKSTRAVKESSSPAARKTVRKKLVEGKTTSSGGTLIVVESPTKARTLTKILGPSYSVRASVGHLKDLPPSRLGVDLDKGFELEFIVNKDKKAILSDILSQAKNASEIYLASDPDREGEAIAYHIASELSGLNRPIRRVLIHELTESGIRHALSLPGDIDGHKVEAQMARRALDRIVGYTLSPLLWDRVRRGLSAGRVQSVAVRLICDREEAIRAFRQEEYWTIECLCQVIDASASSKSETFRARLERVAGEKPQLSNGEAAHETVLRLQEESFRIASVESTEKKRNPSPPLTTSRLQQEGANRFRFAARRTMMAAQKLYEGIDLPGTGPVGLITYMRTDSIRIAPEAQDAARKWISSHHPDALPKTPNVFKNRKGIQDAHEAIRPSDPSRTPESLKGVLDGDLFKVYDLIWQRFMESQMSPARYLQTVALIEGNKKDVLKASGRVLLDPGFLRLRGETVTVEGDQTESAEEGVLPPLSEGQGIDLKKILPEQHFTEPPPRYSEGTLIKELEEKGIGRPSTFATIMSTILEREYVEKKESRFFPTDLGERVNKLLVASFPDLVSPGFTAKMEEELDSVEEGRRDYQTIVGEFYQPFHESLSKARSGGMENLKQASLPTDIDCPACGKKMVRKWGKNGGYLACSGYPECKTSMNYIEDENGIHPDLPKTLVDELCEVCGKPMVIKKGRFGTFLACTGYPTCKTTRPWPPKDEHKVPLPPVPENTLPCEVCGKPMVVRKGRFGPFLACTGYPKCKTARPMPTGIPCAEPGCKGEIVPRRGKRGIFYGCSEYPTCTATFAGRPVLKPCPVCDHPFLVESGKSSNGVLVCPREGCGYESTPD
;
A
#
# COMPACT_ATOMS: atom_id res chain seq x y z
N MET A 1 54.63 -35.56 37.83
CA MET A 1 55.09 -36.84 37.36
C MET A 1 54.39 -37.08 36.06
N ASP A 2 54.97 -36.61 35.02
CA ASP A 2 55.63 -37.34 33.91
C ASP A 2 54.59 -37.82 32.87
N THR A 3 54.53 -37.19 31.78
CA THR A 3 55.28 -37.06 30.54
C THR A 3 54.92 -38.03 29.44
N LYS A 4 54.90 -37.43 28.26
CA LYS A 4 55.19 -37.95 26.92
C LYS A 4 54.03 -38.46 26.06
N SER A 5 53.60 -37.66 25.06
CA SER A 5 54.14 -37.55 23.68
C SER A 5 54.17 -38.84 22.89
N LYS A 6 53.48 -38.91 21.81
CA LYS A 6 53.92 -39.38 20.49
C LYS A 6 52.96 -38.99 19.37
N GLU A 7 53.52 -38.30 18.50
CA GLU A 7 53.48 -38.06 17.10
C GLU A 7 53.18 -39.24 16.17
N ASP A 8 52.67 -38.86 15.02
CA ASP A 8 52.79 -39.44 13.67
C ASP A 8 52.05 -40.73 13.31
N THR A 9 51.10 -40.58 12.39
CA THR A 9 51.35 -41.14 11.05
C THR A 9 50.36 -40.60 10.00
N VAL A 10 50.95 -40.04 8.98
CA VAL A 10 50.40 -39.62 7.70
C VAL A 10 49.80 -40.81 6.91
N LYS A 11 48.58 -40.69 6.36
CA LYS A 11 48.21 -41.39 5.15
C LYS A 11 47.40 -40.48 4.19
N LYS A 12 48.11 -40.08 3.14
CA LYS A 12 47.55 -39.57 1.89
C LYS A 12 46.50 -40.52 1.30
N LYS A 13 45.35 -40.00 0.90
CA LYS A 13 44.62 -40.54 -0.26
C LYS A 13 43.84 -39.43 -0.98
N SER A 14 44.32 -39.11 -2.14
CA SER A 14 43.75 -38.85 -3.44
C SER A 14 42.59 -37.81 -3.49
N THR A 15 42.98 -36.66 -4.01
CA THR A 15 42.23 -35.68 -4.72
C THR A 15 41.44 -36.28 -5.91
N ARG A 16 40.09 -36.16 -5.82
CA ARG A 16 39.25 -36.31 -7.04
C ARG A 16 38.65 -34.95 -7.29
N ALA A 17 39.23 -34.29 -8.31
CA ALA A 17 38.78 -33.01 -8.83
C ALA A 17 37.36 -33.18 -9.40
N VAL A 18 36.39 -32.51 -8.79
CA VAL A 18 35.08 -32.24 -9.42
C VAL A 18 35.22 -30.95 -10.19
N LYS A 19 35.17 -31.06 -11.50
CA LYS A 19 35.15 -29.95 -12.44
C LYS A 19 33.92 -29.10 -12.18
N GLU A 20 34.13 -27.91 -11.69
CA GLU A 20 33.15 -26.82 -11.74
C GLU A 20 32.98 -26.41 -13.22
N SER A 21 31.83 -26.69 -13.78
CA SER A 21 31.39 -26.08 -15.01
C SER A 21 30.73 -24.75 -14.70
N SER A 22 31.50 -23.68 -14.64
CA SER A 22 31.06 -22.31 -14.63
C SER A 22 30.58 -21.93 -16.04
N SER A 23 29.27 -21.77 -16.20
CA SER A 23 28.70 -21.07 -17.35
C SER A 23 28.14 -19.75 -16.85
N PRO A 24 28.67 -18.58 -17.25
CA PRO A 24 28.14 -17.29 -16.86
C PRO A 24 26.91 -16.97 -17.71
N ALA A 25 25.73 -17.02 -17.10
CA ALA A 25 24.56 -16.39 -17.69
C ALA A 25 24.82 -14.88 -17.75
N ALA A 26 25.13 -14.38 -18.92
CA ALA A 26 25.29 -12.97 -19.22
C ALA A 26 23.96 -12.23 -18.93
N ARG A 27 23.81 -11.67 -17.74
CA ARG A 27 22.91 -10.55 -17.50
C ARG A 27 23.45 -9.35 -18.27
N LYS A 28 22.86 -9.05 -19.40
CA LYS A 28 23.03 -7.76 -20.07
C LYS A 28 22.50 -6.67 -19.13
N THR A 29 23.40 -6.11 -18.35
CA THR A 29 23.22 -4.83 -17.67
C THR A 29 23.03 -3.78 -18.76
N VAL A 30 21.83 -3.25 -18.84
CA VAL A 30 21.54 -2.01 -19.56
C VAL A 30 22.33 -0.91 -18.85
N ARG A 31 23.53 -0.60 -19.34
CA ARG A 31 24.22 0.65 -19.01
C ARG A 31 23.35 1.80 -19.50
N LYS A 32 22.52 2.34 -18.61
CA LYS A 32 22.00 3.70 -18.74
C LYS A 32 23.25 4.60 -18.76
N LYS A 33 23.51 5.26 -19.87
CA LYS A 33 24.41 6.40 -19.93
C LYS A 33 23.96 7.38 -18.84
N LEU A 34 24.71 7.45 -17.77
CA LEU A 34 24.74 8.64 -16.91
C LEU A 34 25.18 9.77 -17.86
N VAL A 35 24.40 10.81 -17.90
CA VAL A 35 24.74 12.04 -18.61
C VAL A 35 26.00 12.56 -17.92
N GLU A 36 27.15 12.34 -18.52
CA GLU A 36 28.41 12.97 -18.15
C GLU A 36 28.29 14.46 -18.51
N GLY A 37 27.78 15.23 -17.58
CA GLY A 37 28.02 16.66 -17.59
C GLY A 37 29.48 16.89 -17.20
N LYS A 38 30.36 17.04 -18.16
CA LYS A 38 31.68 17.60 -17.94
C LYS A 38 31.53 19.05 -17.45
N THR A 39 31.69 19.25 -16.16
CA THR A 39 32.00 20.56 -15.60
C THR A 39 33.24 20.42 -14.71
N THR A 40 34.37 20.68 -15.27
CA THR A 40 35.61 20.98 -14.58
C THR A 40 35.52 22.43 -14.10
N SER A 41 34.96 22.68 -12.93
CA SER A 41 35.25 23.89 -12.14
C SER A 41 35.78 23.45 -10.78
N SER A 42 37.06 23.70 -10.54
CA SER A 42 37.67 23.53 -9.22
C SER A 42 37.00 24.49 -8.24
N GLY A 43 36.28 23.94 -7.21
CA GLY A 43 35.79 24.71 -6.09
C GLY A 43 34.28 24.88 -5.95
N GLY A 44 33.45 24.11 -6.68
CA GLY A 44 31.98 24.13 -6.51
C GLY A 44 31.48 23.40 -5.24
N THR A 45 30.25 23.70 -4.79
CA THR A 45 29.61 23.02 -3.66
C THR A 45 29.04 21.69 -4.09
N LEU A 46 29.29 20.60 -3.35
CA LEU A 46 28.66 19.29 -3.52
C LEU A 46 27.42 19.21 -2.63
N ILE A 47 26.29 18.84 -3.21
CA ILE A 47 25.06 18.51 -2.48
C ILE A 47 24.79 17.02 -2.61
N VAL A 48 24.63 16.31 -1.48
CA VAL A 48 24.27 14.88 -1.47
C VAL A 48 22.86 14.71 -0.91
N VAL A 49 22.00 14.03 -1.67
CA VAL A 49 20.61 13.72 -1.33
C VAL A 49 20.35 12.22 -1.35
N GLU A 50 19.21 11.77 -0.82
CA GLU A 50 18.88 10.34 -0.76
C GLU A 50 18.33 9.78 -2.07
N SER A 51 17.67 10.60 -2.93
CA SER A 51 16.98 10.08 -4.12
C SER A 51 17.46 10.69 -5.44
N PRO A 52 17.51 9.90 -6.53
CA PRO A 52 17.86 10.42 -7.86
C PRO A 52 16.86 11.44 -8.41
N THR A 53 15.61 11.40 -7.98
CA THR A 53 14.58 12.36 -8.41
C THR A 53 14.85 13.71 -7.76
N LYS A 54 15.06 13.74 -6.45
CA LYS A 54 15.45 14.94 -5.70
C LYS A 54 16.74 15.57 -6.26
N ALA A 55 17.73 14.71 -6.59
CA ALA A 55 18.96 15.19 -7.22
C ALA A 55 18.71 15.91 -8.58
N ARG A 56 17.83 15.36 -9.43
CA ARG A 56 17.48 16.00 -10.70
C ARG A 56 16.74 17.32 -10.50
N THR A 57 15.81 17.37 -9.57
CA THR A 57 15.07 18.59 -9.22
C THR A 57 16.01 19.70 -8.74
N LEU A 58 16.88 19.38 -7.78
CA LEU A 58 17.88 20.34 -7.27
C LEU A 58 18.86 20.80 -8.36
N THR A 59 19.36 19.89 -9.20
CA THR A 59 20.29 20.25 -10.29
C THR A 59 19.65 21.25 -11.26
N LYS A 60 18.37 21.09 -11.59
CA LYS A 60 17.68 22.02 -12.49
C LYS A 60 17.45 23.40 -11.85
N ILE A 61 17.09 23.43 -10.57
CA ILE A 61 16.77 24.65 -9.83
C ILE A 61 18.07 25.45 -9.52
N LEU A 62 19.10 24.75 -9.07
CA LEU A 62 20.35 25.42 -8.61
C LEU A 62 21.35 25.72 -9.75
N GLY A 63 21.20 25.05 -10.89
CA GLY A 63 22.09 25.23 -12.04
C GLY A 63 23.49 24.64 -11.86
N PRO A 64 24.47 25.03 -12.71
CA PRO A 64 25.77 24.36 -12.82
C PRO A 64 26.75 24.66 -11.69
N SER A 65 26.45 25.63 -10.82
CA SER A 65 27.32 25.99 -9.69
C SER A 65 27.37 24.95 -8.59
N TYR A 66 26.41 24.03 -8.59
CA TYR A 66 26.27 22.96 -7.61
C TYR A 66 26.42 21.60 -8.27
N SER A 67 27.23 20.72 -7.67
CA SER A 67 27.28 19.29 -8.06
C SER A 67 26.32 18.50 -7.16
N VAL A 68 25.23 17.96 -7.71
CA VAL A 68 24.27 17.20 -6.92
C VAL A 68 24.41 15.71 -7.17
N ARG A 69 24.47 14.90 -6.11
CA ARG A 69 24.57 13.44 -6.15
C ARG A 69 23.53 12.80 -5.25
N ALA A 70 23.15 11.56 -5.59
CA ALA A 70 22.19 10.79 -4.81
C ALA A 70 22.84 9.54 -4.20
N SER A 71 22.64 9.32 -2.89
CA SER A 71 23.05 8.09 -2.19
C SER A 71 22.16 6.87 -2.51
N VAL A 72 20.98 7.13 -3.04
CA VAL A 72 19.95 6.09 -3.33
C VAL A 72 19.57 5.32 -2.05
N GLY A 73 19.28 6.06 -0.97
CA GLY A 73 19.00 5.53 0.37
C GLY A 73 20.28 5.31 1.19
N HIS A 74 20.22 4.44 2.19
CA HIS A 74 21.35 4.15 3.07
C HIS A 74 22.55 3.55 2.34
N LEU A 75 23.73 4.11 2.53
CA LEU A 75 25.00 3.57 2.04
C LEU A 75 25.53 2.45 2.93
N LYS A 76 25.32 2.56 4.24
CA LYS A 76 25.73 1.58 5.26
C LYS A 76 24.51 0.93 5.90
N ASP A 77 24.66 -0.31 6.33
CA ASP A 77 23.70 -1.03 7.17
C ASP A 77 24.44 -2.07 8.02
N LEU A 78 23.74 -2.66 8.99
CA LEU A 78 24.26 -3.76 9.79
C LEU A 78 24.55 -4.99 8.91
N PRO A 79 25.56 -5.84 9.25
CA PRO A 79 25.89 -7.02 8.47
C PRO A 79 24.69 -7.95 8.28
N PRO A 80 24.39 -8.45 7.06
CA PRO A 80 23.20 -9.29 6.82
C PRO A 80 23.31 -10.70 7.42
N SER A 81 24.54 -11.18 7.68
CA SER A 81 24.83 -12.57 8.12
C SER A 81 25.04 -12.75 9.62
N ARG A 82 25.13 -11.65 10.38
CA ARG A 82 25.35 -11.67 11.83
C ARG A 82 24.57 -10.55 12.52
N LEU A 83 24.52 -10.56 13.84
CA LEU A 83 23.71 -9.60 14.61
C LEU A 83 24.17 -8.15 14.33
N GLY A 84 25.45 -7.87 14.34
CA GLY A 84 25.99 -6.53 14.10
C GLY A 84 25.72 -5.54 15.23
N VAL A 85 25.30 -6.03 16.40
CA VAL A 85 25.13 -5.30 17.66
C VAL A 85 26.00 -5.99 18.68
N ASP A 86 26.94 -5.26 19.29
CA ASP A 86 27.83 -5.79 20.34
C ASP A 86 27.09 -5.71 21.69
N LEU A 87 26.60 -6.86 22.15
CA LEU A 87 25.79 -6.95 23.38
C LEU A 87 26.60 -6.71 24.65
N ASP A 88 27.92 -6.90 24.60
CA ASP A 88 28.83 -6.81 25.74
C ASP A 88 29.52 -5.42 25.83
N LYS A 89 29.53 -4.66 24.72
CA LYS A 89 30.13 -3.32 24.64
C LYS A 89 29.09 -2.22 24.45
N GLY A 90 28.11 -2.15 25.35
CA GLY A 90 27.14 -1.05 25.33
C GLY A 90 26.29 -0.96 24.07
N PHE A 91 26.02 -2.08 23.42
CA PHE A 91 25.16 -2.19 22.21
C PHE A 91 25.70 -1.41 21.00
N GLU A 92 27.03 -1.25 20.87
CA GLU A 92 27.64 -0.63 19.71
C GLU A 92 27.21 -1.32 18.40
N LEU A 93 26.95 -0.50 17.37
CA LEU A 93 26.47 -0.96 16.08
C LEU A 93 27.61 -1.04 15.07
N GLU A 94 27.78 -2.19 14.44
CA GLU A 94 28.72 -2.39 13.36
C GLU A 94 28.07 -2.06 12.01
N PHE A 95 28.39 -0.90 11.45
CA PHE A 95 27.90 -0.52 10.12
C PHE A 95 28.90 -0.89 9.04
N ILE A 96 28.43 -1.58 7.99
CA ILE A 96 29.23 -1.92 6.81
C ILE A 96 28.62 -1.28 5.57
N VAL A 97 29.47 -0.91 4.60
CA VAL A 97 29.01 -0.40 3.29
C VAL A 97 28.33 -1.51 2.51
N ASN A 98 27.11 -1.28 2.08
CA ASN A 98 26.33 -2.21 1.26
C ASN A 98 27.04 -2.49 -0.07
N LYS A 99 27.14 -3.77 -0.48
CA LYS A 99 27.89 -4.18 -1.67
C LYS A 99 27.41 -3.50 -2.97
N ASP A 100 26.14 -3.27 -3.11
CA ASP A 100 25.48 -2.60 -4.25
C ASP A 100 25.65 -1.07 -4.22
N LYS A 101 26.08 -0.50 -3.09
CA LYS A 101 26.30 0.94 -2.89
C LYS A 101 27.76 1.40 -3.09
N LYS A 102 28.70 0.47 -3.21
CA LYS A 102 30.13 0.82 -3.35
C LYS A 102 30.43 1.75 -4.52
N ALA A 103 29.78 1.54 -5.67
CA ALA A 103 29.94 2.39 -6.84
C ALA A 103 29.40 3.81 -6.63
N ILE A 104 28.27 3.93 -5.90
CA ILE A 104 27.66 5.21 -5.56
C ILE A 104 28.55 5.98 -4.58
N LEU A 105 29.04 5.30 -3.56
CA LEU A 105 29.98 5.90 -2.59
C LEU A 105 31.26 6.38 -3.28
N SER A 106 31.81 5.58 -4.20
CA SER A 106 33.00 5.98 -4.97
C SER A 106 32.77 7.22 -5.83
N ASP A 107 31.58 7.37 -6.43
CA ASP A 107 31.20 8.58 -7.18
C ASP A 107 31.11 9.80 -6.23
N ILE A 108 30.42 9.65 -5.10
CA ILE A 108 30.30 10.71 -4.09
C ILE A 108 31.69 11.14 -3.59
N LEU A 109 32.57 10.20 -3.25
CA LEU A 109 33.95 10.46 -2.81
C LEU A 109 34.77 11.20 -3.88
N SER A 110 34.61 10.81 -5.13
CA SER A 110 35.30 11.46 -6.26
C SER A 110 34.88 12.93 -6.41
N GLN A 111 33.58 13.20 -6.30
CA GLN A 111 33.05 14.57 -6.36
C GLN A 111 33.45 15.40 -5.13
N ALA A 112 33.39 14.80 -3.95
CA ALA A 112 33.75 15.45 -2.68
C ALA A 112 35.20 15.92 -2.63
N LYS A 113 36.14 15.20 -3.28
CA LYS A 113 37.57 15.62 -3.37
C LYS A 113 37.73 16.96 -4.09
N ASN A 114 36.88 17.25 -5.05
CA ASN A 114 36.94 18.45 -5.89
C ASN A 114 36.05 19.60 -5.36
N ALA A 115 35.23 19.34 -4.34
CA ALA A 115 34.31 20.31 -3.76
C ALA A 115 35.02 21.22 -2.75
N SER A 116 34.64 22.49 -2.68
CA SER A 116 35.06 23.41 -1.61
C SER A 116 34.29 23.16 -0.31
N GLU A 117 33.02 22.77 -0.42
CA GLU A 117 32.10 22.54 0.68
C GLU A 117 31.10 21.42 0.30
N ILE A 118 30.60 20.71 1.30
CA ILE A 118 29.69 19.56 1.12
C ILE A 118 28.44 19.80 1.95
N TYR A 119 27.28 19.77 1.28
CA TYR A 119 25.97 19.85 1.90
C TYR A 119 25.28 18.49 1.86
N LEU A 120 24.82 18.02 3.02
CA LEU A 120 24.05 16.79 3.18
C LEU A 120 22.56 17.18 3.28
N ALA A 121 21.81 16.97 2.19
CA ALA A 121 20.44 17.41 2.03
C ALA A 121 19.46 16.23 1.91
N SER A 122 19.68 15.17 2.71
CA SER A 122 18.72 14.08 2.91
C SER A 122 17.44 14.58 3.59
N ASP A 123 16.38 13.75 3.61
CA ASP A 123 15.09 14.09 4.21
C ASP A 123 15.22 14.61 5.65
N PRO A 124 14.31 15.47 6.12
CA PRO A 124 14.41 16.11 7.44
C PRO A 124 13.97 15.21 8.61
N ASP A 125 13.87 13.89 8.41
CA ASP A 125 13.54 12.93 9.46
C ASP A 125 14.79 12.22 10.03
N ARG A 126 14.61 11.43 11.12
CA ARG A 126 15.71 10.68 11.77
C ARG A 126 16.40 9.68 10.82
N GLU A 127 15.70 9.18 9.79
CA GLU A 127 16.28 8.28 8.79
C GLU A 127 17.20 9.03 7.84
N GLY A 128 16.78 10.23 7.39
CA GLY A 128 17.62 11.12 6.61
C GLY A 128 18.83 11.63 7.39
N GLU A 129 18.70 11.84 8.69
CA GLU A 129 19.81 12.24 9.57
C GLU A 129 20.85 11.12 9.68
N ALA A 130 20.43 9.87 9.83
CA ALA A 130 21.34 8.73 9.83
C ALA A 130 22.02 8.51 8.47
N ILE A 131 21.31 8.78 7.36
CA ILE A 131 21.94 8.77 6.02
C ILE A 131 23.01 9.83 5.93
N ALA A 132 22.74 11.05 6.38
CA ALA A 132 23.72 12.16 6.43
C ALA A 132 24.94 11.78 7.26
N TYR A 133 24.74 11.25 8.46
CA TYR A 133 25.82 10.81 9.36
C TYR A 133 26.70 9.73 8.71
N HIS A 134 26.11 8.72 8.08
CA HIS A 134 26.87 7.65 7.41
C HIS A 134 27.68 8.19 6.22
N ILE A 135 27.15 9.17 5.47
CA ILE A 135 27.89 9.83 4.39
C ILE A 135 29.02 10.66 4.99
N ALA A 136 28.75 11.49 6.00
CA ALA A 136 29.76 12.32 6.65
C ALA A 136 30.93 11.49 7.20
N SER A 137 30.62 10.32 7.81
CA SER A 137 31.65 9.41 8.33
C SER A 137 32.60 8.88 7.24
N GLU A 138 32.11 8.66 6.01
CA GLU A 138 32.95 8.24 4.87
C GLU A 138 33.74 9.40 4.24
N LEU A 139 33.29 10.64 4.44
CA LEU A 139 33.92 11.84 3.90
C LEU A 139 34.85 12.53 4.88
N SER A 140 34.87 12.14 6.15
CA SER A 140 35.61 12.81 7.23
C SER A 140 37.12 12.98 6.97
N GLY A 141 37.73 12.03 6.24
CA GLY A 141 39.16 12.09 5.87
C GLY A 141 39.53 13.13 4.79
N LEU A 142 38.55 13.86 4.22
CA LEU A 142 38.81 14.82 3.13
C LEU A 142 39.09 16.24 3.61
N ASN A 143 39.00 16.53 4.91
CA ASN A 143 39.20 17.88 5.49
C ASN A 143 38.39 18.96 4.77
N ARG A 144 37.15 18.71 4.41
CA ARG A 144 36.23 19.65 3.80
C ARG A 144 35.12 20.00 4.77
N PRO A 145 34.59 21.24 4.78
CA PRO A 145 33.40 21.57 5.55
C PRO A 145 32.22 20.73 5.11
N ILE A 146 31.60 20.02 6.05
CA ILE A 146 30.38 19.22 5.81
C ILE A 146 29.28 19.86 6.64
N ARG A 147 28.18 20.23 6.00
CA ARG A 147 27.04 20.88 6.64
C ARG A 147 25.74 20.12 6.32
N ARG A 148 24.81 20.17 7.24
CA ARG A 148 23.45 19.62 7.09
C ARG A 148 22.52 20.70 6.55
N VAL A 149 21.68 20.33 5.54
CA VAL A 149 20.68 21.23 4.97
C VAL A 149 19.32 20.53 5.01
N LEU A 150 18.34 21.14 5.67
CA LEU A 150 16.97 20.59 5.83
C LEU A 150 16.05 21.22 4.80
N ILE A 151 15.58 20.42 3.85
CA ILE A 151 14.68 20.88 2.78
C ILE A 151 13.28 20.35 3.05
N HIS A 152 12.39 21.24 3.48
CA HIS A 152 11.00 20.91 3.78
C HIS A 152 10.09 20.94 2.55
N GLU A 153 10.44 21.73 1.53
CA GLU A 153 9.75 21.80 0.24
C GLU A 153 10.74 22.00 -0.90
N LEU A 154 10.51 21.35 -2.03
CA LEU A 154 11.39 21.40 -3.21
C LEU A 154 10.90 22.45 -4.22
N THR A 155 10.73 23.69 -3.72
CA THR A 155 10.52 24.91 -4.50
C THR A 155 11.83 25.71 -4.58
N GLU A 156 11.94 26.63 -5.53
CA GLU A 156 13.14 27.48 -5.65
C GLU A 156 13.38 28.30 -4.36
N SER A 157 12.33 28.93 -3.83
CA SER A 157 12.37 29.69 -2.59
C SER A 157 12.75 28.84 -1.39
N GLY A 158 12.10 27.66 -1.21
CA GLY A 158 12.37 26.73 -0.11
C GLY A 158 13.79 26.18 -0.13
N ILE A 159 14.31 25.83 -1.33
CA ILE A 159 15.68 25.34 -1.49
C ILE A 159 16.69 26.43 -1.16
N ARG A 160 16.51 27.66 -1.69
CA ARG A 160 17.42 28.80 -1.42
C ARG A 160 17.39 29.17 0.06
N HIS A 161 16.22 29.16 0.68
CA HIS A 161 16.09 29.38 2.12
C HIS A 161 16.84 28.31 2.92
N ALA A 162 16.65 27.02 2.61
CA ALA A 162 17.35 25.93 3.28
C ALA A 162 18.88 26.05 3.14
N LEU A 163 19.38 26.41 1.96
CA LEU A 163 20.81 26.60 1.72
C LEU A 163 21.39 27.84 2.42
N SER A 164 20.57 28.81 2.80
CA SER A 164 21.01 29.97 3.59
C SER A 164 21.15 29.68 5.08
N LEU A 165 20.63 28.54 5.56
CA LEU A 165 20.62 28.13 6.97
C LEU A 165 21.25 26.73 7.16
N PRO A 166 22.50 26.49 6.73
CA PRO A 166 23.15 25.21 6.92
C PRO A 166 23.49 25.01 8.41
N GLY A 167 23.17 23.84 8.92
CA GLY A 167 23.44 23.43 10.30
C GLY A 167 24.45 22.29 10.39
N ASP A 168 24.56 21.71 11.55
CA ASP A 168 25.30 20.50 11.81
C ASP A 168 24.36 19.29 11.79
N ILE A 169 24.91 18.07 11.73
CA ILE A 169 24.16 16.84 11.86
C ILE A 169 23.65 16.70 13.29
N ASP A 170 22.36 16.44 13.45
CA ASP A 170 21.74 16.26 14.76
C ASP A 170 22.07 14.87 15.33
N GLY A 171 23.01 14.85 16.29
CA GLY A 171 23.47 13.61 16.94
C GLY A 171 22.34 12.85 17.62
N HIS A 172 21.38 13.53 18.24
CA HIS A 172 20.27 12.88 18.96
C HIS A 172 19.32 12.14 17.99
N LYS A 173 19.04 12.73 16.82
CA LYS A 173 18.28 12.04 15.77
C LYS A 173 19.00 10.80 15.23
N VAL A 174 20.34 10.90 15.08
CA VAL A 174 21.16 9.75 14.68
C VAL A 174 21.09 8.65 15.74
N GLU A 175 21.26 9.00 17.02
CA GLU A 175 21.16 8.04 18.12
C GLU A 175 19.77 7.39 18.23
N ALA A 176 18.70 8.15 18.05
CA ALA A 176 17.33 7.62 18.04
C ALA A 176 17.12 6.61 16.90
N GLN A 177 17.69 6.87 15.71
CA GLN A 177 17.66 5.91 14.60
C GLN A 177 18.52 4.68 14.89
N MET A 178 19.69 4.85 15.51
CA MET A 178 20.57 3.76 15.96
C MET A 178 19.86 2.86 16.98
N ALA A 179 19.23 3.47 18.00
CA ALA A 179 18.42 2.75 18.99
C ALA A 179 17.33 1.91 18.34
N ARG A 180 16.53 2.51 17.44
CA ARG A 180 15.51 1.80 16.68
C ARG A 180 16.10 0.64 15.90
N ARG A 181 17.21 0.89 15.18
CA ARG A 181 17.88 -0.14 14.38
C ARG A 181 18.41 -1.29 15.22
N ALA A 182 19.00 -0.99 16.41
CA ALA A 182 19.45 -1.99 17.36
C ALA A 182 18.30 -2.87 17.86
N LEU A 183 17.22 -2.23 18.35
CA LEU A 183 16.04 -2.93 18.88
C LEU A 183 15.40 -3.84 17.82
N ASP A 184 15.13 -3.31 16.64
CA ASP A 184 14.51 -4.07 15.55
C ASP A 184 15.44 -5.21 15.07
N ARG A 185 16.76 -5.00 15.11
CA ARG A 185 17.75 -6.02 14.78
C ARG A 185 17.81 -7.12 15.82
N ILE A 186 17.89 -6.77 17.11
CA ILE A 186 17.89 -7.74 18.21
C ILE A 186 16.65 -8.61 18.15
N VAL A 187 15.47 -8.01 18.09
CA VAL A 187 14.20 -8.74 18.02
C VAL A 187 14.10 -9.61 16.76
N GLY A 188 14.31 -9.00 15.59
CA GLY A 188 14.14 -9.70 14.32
C GLY A 188 15.13 -10.85 14.12
N TYR A 189 16.38 -10.65 14.53
CA TYR A 189 17.45 -11.63 14.35
C TYR A 189 17.36 -12.80 15.33
N THR A 190 16.78 -12.59 16.50
CA THR A 190 16.62 -13.63 17.53
C THR A 190 15.29 -14.39 17.44
N LEU A 191 14.17 -13.69 17.22
CA LEU A 191 12.86 -14.32 17.16
C LEU A 191 12.57 -15.03 15.83
N SER A 192 13.06 -14.47 14.70
CA SER A 192 12.78 -15.10 13.41
C SER A 192 13.33 -16.51 13.29
N PRO A 193 14.58 -16.83 13.70
CA PRO A 193 15.08 -18.21 13.76
C PRO A 193 14.27 -19.10 14.70
N LEU A 194 13.81 -18.57 15.83
CA LEU A 194 12.97 -19.32 16.77
C LEU A 194 11.62 -19.72 16.12
N LEU A 195 10.99 -18.80 15.40
CA LEU A 195 9.80 -19.11 14.61
C LEU A 195 10.10 -20.12 13.48
N TRP A 196 11.29 -20.06 12.87
CA TRP A 196 11.68 -21.04 11.86
C TRP A 196 11.83 -22.44 12.44
N ASP A 197 12.32 -22.54 13.65
CA ASP A 197 12.44 -23.80 14.34
C ASP A 197 11.07 -24.34 14.80
N ARG A 198 10.21 -23.50 15.35
CA ARG A 198 8.93 -23.90 15.96
C ARG A 198 7.76 -23.95 15.00
N VAL A 199 7.78 -23.17 13.92
CA VAL A 199 6.67 -23.05 12.95
C VAL A 199 7.13 -23.43 11.54
N ARG A 200 7.73 -22.48 10.79
CA ARG A 200 8.29 -22.72 9.44
C ARG A 200 9.35 -21.68 9.07
N ARG A 201 10.25 -22.05 8.14
CA ARG A 201 11.24 -21.11 7.59
C ARG A 201 10.57 -19.98 6.80
N GLY A 202 11.19 -18.80 6.85
CA GLY A 202 10.75 -17.59 6.12
C GLY A 202 9.79 -16.68 6.90
N LEU A 203 9.39 -17.07 8.11
CA LEU A 203 8.64 -16.20 9.02
C LEU A 203 9.56 -15.13 9.62
N SER A 204 8.99 -13.99 10.00
CA SER A 204 9.71 -12.95 10.74
C SER A 204 8.83 -12.43 11.88
N ALA A 205 9.43 -12.21 13.03
CA ALA A 205 8.82 -11.43 14.10
C ALA A 205 9.50 -10.07 14.16
N GLY A 206 8.73 -9.05 14.42
CA GLY A 206 9.23 -7.70 14.63
C GLY A 206 8.36 -6.99 15.64
N ARG A 207 8.96 -6.08 16.39
CA ARG A 207 8.35 -5.39 17.52
C ARG A 207 6.98 -4.78 17.17
N VAL A 208 6.91 -3.97 16.14
CA VAL A 208 5.68 -3.27 15.76
C VAL A 208 4.74 -4.14 14.91
N GLN A 209 5.28 -4.91 13.95
CA GLN A 209 4.46 -5.76 13.07
C GLN A 209 3.70 -6.85 13.82
N SER A 210 4.30 -7.44 14.87
CA SER A 210 3.65 -8.48 15.66
C SER A 210 2.47 -7.93 16.47
N VAL A 211 2.56 -6.69 16.94
CA VAL A 211 1.45 -6.01 17.61
C VAL A 211 0.32 -5.70 16.63
N ALA A 212 0.61 -5.29 15.40
CA ALA A 212 -0.42 -5.08 14.38
C ALA A 212 -1.18 -6.39 14.07
N VAL A 213 -0.49 -7.52 13.98
CA VAL A 213 -1.13 -8.85 13.83
C VAL A 213 -1.99 -9.17 15.05
N ARG A 214 -1.48 -8.91 16.27
CA ARG A 214 -2.23 -9.12 17.51
C ARG A 214 -3.54 -8.34 17.51
N LEU A 215 -3.53 -7.05 17.19
CA LEU A 215 -4.76 -6.24 17.14
C LEU A 215 -5.80 -6.83 16.19
N ILE A 216 -5.36 -7.36 15.05
CA ILE A 216 -6.26 -8.01 14.08
C ILE A 216 -6.81 -9.33 14.65
N CYS A 217 -5.99 -10.14 15.32
CA CYS A 217 -6.41 -11.38 15.96
C CYS A 217 -7.39 -11.11 17.12
N ASP A 218 -7.07 -10.16 18.00
CA ASP A 218 -7.92 -9.76 19.14
C ASP A 218 -9.29 -9.28 18.62
N ARG A 219 -9.33 -8.53 17.51
CA ARG A 219 -10.57 -8.10 16.85
C ARG A 219 -11.36 -9.29 16.32
N GLU A 220 -10.72 -10.26 15.72
CA GLU A 220 -11.38 -11.46 15.23
C GLU A 220 -11.93 -12.33 16.36
N GLU A 221 -11.21 -12.42 17.48
CA GLU A 221 -11.73 -13.10 18.70
C GLU A 221 -12.95 -12.37 19.27
N ALA A 222 -12.93 -11.03 19.29
CA ALA A 222 -14.09 -10.24 19.73
C ALA A 222 -15.30 -10.46 18.81
N ILE A 223 -15.08 -10.55 17.49
CA ILE A 223 -16.17 -10.85 16.53
C ILE A 223 -16.73 -12.25 16.74
N ARG A 224 -15.89 -13.26 16.96
CA ARG A 224 -16.34 -14.65 17.19
C ARG A 224 -17.03 -14.83 18.54
N ALA A 225 -16.63 -14.06 19.55
CA ALA A 225 -17.25 -14.09 20.87
C ALA A 225 -18.54 -13.25 20.96
N PHE A 226 -18.80 -12.43 19.96
CA PHE A 226 -19.94 -11.52 19.95
C PHE A 226 -21.26 -12.31 19.90
N ARG A 227 -22.18 -11.91 20.76
CA ARG A 227 -23.56 -12.42 20.76
C ARG A 227 -24.46 -11.30 20.29
N GLN A 228 -25.20 -11.60 19.25
CA GLN A 228 -26.16 -10.70 18.69
C GLN A 228 -27.37 -10.58 19.61
N GLU A 229 -27.76 -9.33 19.93
CA GLU A 229 -28.93 -9.01 20.75
C GLU A 229 -29.92 -8.23 19.89
N GLU A 230 -31.19 -8.62 20.00
CA GLU A 230 -32.31 -7.96 19.34
C GLU A 230 -32.69 -6.71 20.12
N TYR A 231 -32.97 -5.63 19.40
CA TYR A 231 -33.61 -4.43 19.94
C TYR A 231 -34.48 -3.76 18.89
N TRP A 232 -35.43 -2.96 19.34
CA TRP A 232 -36.34 -2.27 18.45
C TRP A 232 -36.26 -0.76 18.65
N THR A 233 -36.55 -0.02 17.56
CA THR A 233 -36.76 1.43 17.60
C THR A 233 -38.14 1.72 17.02
N ILE A 234 -38.76 2.79 17.47
CA ILE A 234 -40.05 3.22 16.96
C ILE A 234 -39.90 4.62 16.40
N GLU A 235 -40.17 4.78 15.13
CA GLU A 235 -40.28 6.07 14.45
C GLU A 235 -41.74 6.37 14.19
N CYS A 236 -42.12 7.63 14.29
CA CYS A 236 -43.46 8.12 14.00
C CYS A 236 -43.42 9.13 12.86
N LEU A 237 -44.29 8.95 11.89
CA LEU A 237 -44.56 9.98 10.89
C LEU A 237 -45.60 10.92 11.45
N CYS A 238 -45.19 12.14 11.79
CA CYS A 238 -45.98 13.15 12.49
C CYS A 238 -46.47 14.21 11.53
N GLN A 239 -47.67 14.78 11.84
CA GLN A 239 -48.23 15.92 11.15
C GLN A 239 -48.80 16.91 12.16
N VAL A 240 -48.53 18.19 11.97
CA VAL A 240 -49.14 19.24 12.84
C VAL A 240 -50.63 19.31 12.57
N ILE A 241 -51.44 19.35 13.65
CA ILE A 241 -52.88 19.57 13.56
C ILE A 241 -53.08 21.06 13.41
N ASP A 242 -53.32 21.52 12.19
CA ASP A 242 -53.63 22.94 11.90
C ASP A 242 -55.14 23.21 12.00
N ALA A 243 -55.51 24.24 12.72
CA ALA A 243 -56.90 24.71 12.79
C ALA A 243 -57.38 25.42 11.52
N SER A 244 -56.45 25.79 10.62
CA SER A 244 -56.75 26.46 9.33
C SER A 244 -56.54 25.51 8.14
N ALA A 245 -57.60 25.01 7.59
CA ALA A 245 -57.70 23.96 6.53
C ALA A 245 -57.16 24.33 5.14
N SER A 246 -56.15 25.20 4.98
CA SER A 246 -55.71 25.67 3.66
C SER A 246 -54.29 25.41 3.23
N SER A 247 -53.45 24.76 4.04
CA SER A 247 -52.09 24.35 3.59
C SER A 247 -51.88 22.85 3.75
N LYS A 248 -51.30 22.19 2.78
CA LYS A 248 -50.77 20.82 2.93
C LYS A 248 -49.73 20.84 4.03
N SER A 249 -50.13 20.46 5.28
CA SER A 249 -49.19 20.38 6.38
C SER A 249 -48.18 19.28 6.08
N GLU A 250 -46.92 19.66 6.08
CA GLU A 250 -45.81 18.75 5.78
C GLU A 250 -45.67 17.73 6.90
N THR A 251 -45.39 16.49 6.54
CA THR A 251 -45.12 15.43 7.50
C THR A 251 -43.63 15.41 7.83
N PHE A 252 -43.31 15.10 9.09
CA PHE A 252 -41.93 14.93 9.55
C PHE A 252 -41.77 13.67 10.43
N ARG A 253 -40.55 13.20 10.62
CA ARG A 253 -40.26 12.03 11.42
C ARG A 253 -39.89 12.41 12.84
N ALA A 254 -40.38 11.67 13.84
CA ALA A 254 -40.00 11.74 15.22
C ALA A 254 -39.71 10.34 15.76
N ARG A 255 -38.68 10.19 16.55
CA ARG A 255 -38.27 8.93 17.15
C ARG A 255 -38.75 8.90 18.61
N LEU A 256 -39.21 7.71 19.06
CA LEU A 256 -39.56 7.50 20.47
C LEU A 256 -38.31 7.60 21.35
N GLU A 257 -38.36 8.55 22.29
CA GLU A 257 -37.28 8.86 23.23
C GLU A 257 -37.56 8.31 24.63
N ARG A 258 -38.86 8.38 25.08
CA ARG A 258 -39.28 7.89 26.37
C ARG A 258 -40.64 7.23 26.28
N VAL A 259 -40.86 6.20 27.13
CA VAL A 259 -42.15 5.56 27.40
C VAL A 259 -42.48 5.73 28.88
N ALA A 260 -43.60 6.32 29.19
CA ALA A 260 -44.03 6.65 30.58
C ALA A 260 -42.98 7.46 31.37
N GLY A 261 -42.16 8.25 30.66
CA GLY A 261 -41.09 9.07 31.24
C GLY A 261 -39.72 8.38 31.34
N GLU A 262 -39.62 7.09 31.07
CA GLU A 262 -38.39 6.31 31.15
C GLU A 262 -37.83 5.96 29.75
N LYS A 263 -36.55 5.60 29.68
CA LYS A 263 -35.95 5.16 28.43
C LYS A 263 -36.58 3.84 27.98
N PRO A 264 -37.04 3.73 26.70
CA PRO A 264 -37.71 2.51 26.25
C PRO A 264 -36.76 1.30 26.24
N GLN A 265 -37.26 0.17 26.73
CA GLN A 265 -36.56 -1.13 26.69
C GLN A 265 -37.30 -2.04 25.73
N LEU A 266 -37.06 -1.86 24.43
CA LEU A 266 -37.72 -2.62 23.38
C LEU A 266 -36.84 -3.78 22.97
N SER A 267 -36.80 -4.85 23.73
CA SER A 267 -35.89 -5.99 23.54
C SER A 267 -36.46 -7.09 22.63
N ASN A 268 -37.73 -6.99 22.23
CA ASN A 268 -38.39 -7.95 21.33
C ASN A 268 -39.62 -7.34 20.64
N GLY A 269 -40.17 -8.05 19.66
CA GLY A 269 -41.29 -7.60 18.87
C GLY A 269 -42.60 -7.43 19.69
N GLU A 270 -42.81 -8.17 20.77
CA GLU A 270 -44.01 -8.03 21.64
C GLU A 270 -43.97 -6.70 22.35
N ALA A 271 -42.86 -6.33 23.01
CA ALA A 271 -42.68 -5.05 23.69
C ALA A 271 -42.80 -3.87 22.71
N ALA A 272 -42.30 -4.02 21.48
CA ALA A 272 -42.45 -2.99 20.46
C ALA A 272 -43.91 -2.83 20.05
N HIS A 273 -44.63 -3.95 19.84
CA HIS A 273 -46.05 -3.94 19.45
C HIS A 273 -46.94 -3.34 20.55
N GLU A 274 -46.72 -3.75 21.81
CA GLU A 274 -47.43 -3.15 22.97
C GLU A 274 -47.20 -1.66 23.03
N THR A 275 -45.97 -1.20 22.80
CA THR A 275 -45.66 0.22 22.76
C THR A 275 -46.37 0.94 21.60
N VAL A 276 -46.47 0.31 20.44
CA VAL A 276 -47.19 0.85 19.26
C VAL A 276 -48.66 1.03 19.59
N LEU A 277 -49.31 0.02 20.21
CA LEU A 277 -50.74 0.12 20.62
C LEU A 277 -50.94 1.24 21.66
N ARG A 278 -50.02 1.38 22.61
CA ARG A 278 -50.03 2.47 23.60
C ARG A 278 -49.98 3.85 22.93
N LEU A 279 -49.04 4.06 21.97
CA LEU A 279 -48.88 5.32 21.23
C LEU A 279 -50.09 5.64 20.36
N GLN A 280 -50.81 4.65 19.84
CA GLN A 280 -52.04 4.86 19.04
C GLN A 280 -53.20 5.44 19.88
N GLU A 281 -53.22 5.17 21.18
CA GLU A 281 -54.27 5.65 22.08
C GLU A 281 -53.96 7.03 22.69
N GLU A 282 -52.83 7.62 22.36
CA GLU A 282 -52.37 8.90 22.92
C GLU A 282 -52.67 10.09 22.01
N SER A 283 -52.91 11.22 22.67
CA SER A 283 -52.88 12.53 22.02
C SER A 283 -51.55 13.22 22.27
N PHE A 284 -50.93 13.71 21.23
CA PHE A 284 -49.59 14.29 21.30
C PHE A 284 -49.64 15.83 21.08
N ARG A 285 -48.75 16.54 21.78
CA ARG A 285 -48.50 17.96 21.55
C ARG A 285 -47.02 18.28 21.62
N ILE A 286 -46.62 19.36 21.00
CA ILE A 286 -45.26 19.86 21.11
C ILE A 286 -45.06 20.44 22.51
N ALA A 287 -44.15 19.83 23.27
CA ALA A 287 -43.82 20.28 24.62
C ALA A 287 -42.74 21.36 24.62
N SER A 288 -41.75 21.26 23.73
CA SER A 288 -40.71 22.29 23.55
C SER A 288 -40.13 22.26 22.16
N VAL A 289 -39.66 23.41 21.67
CA VAL A 289 -38.92 23.58 20.46
C VAL A 289 -37.64 24.39 20.73
N GLU A 290 -36.49 23.75 20.59
CA GLU A 290 -35.21 24.41 20.80
C GLU A 290 -34.46 24.51 19.47
N SER A 291 -34.07 25.71 19.09
CA SER A 291 -33.24 25.97 17.94
C SER A 291 -31.88 26.50 18.36
N THR A 292 -30.81 25.77 18.04
CA THR A 292 -29.43 26.14 18.39
C THR A 292 -28.53 26.20 17.18
N GLU A 293 -27.68 27.23 17.11
CA GLU A 293 -26.66 27.30 16.07
C GLU A 293 -25.48 26.36 16.43
N LYS A 294 -25.23 25.41 15.57
CA LYS A 294 -24.08 24.49 15.68
C LYS A 294 -23.04 24.85 14.66
N LYS A 295 -21.77 24.87 15.10
CA LYS A 295 -20.61 25.12 14.22
C LYS A 295 -19.88 23.81 14.00
N ARG A 296 -19.59 23.48 12.73
CA ARG A 296 -18.69 22.40 12.33
C ARG A 296 -17.38 23.03 11.89
N ASN A 297 -16.35 22.90 12.71
CA ASN A 297 -15.02 23.41 12.39
C ASN A 297 -14.38 22.59 11.27
N PRO A 298 -13.57 23.22 10.41
CA PRO A 298 -12.77 22.50 9.45
C PRO A 298 -11.76 21.60 10.16
N SER A 299 -11.47 20.45 9.55
CA SER A 299 -10.44 19.54 10.05
C SER A 299 -9.05 20.14 9.84
N PRO A 300 -8.06 19.83 10.69
CA PRO A 300 -6.68 20.29 10.50
C PRO A 300 -6.10 19.77 9.18
N PRO A 301 -5.01 20.35 8.69
CA PRO A 301 -4.28 19.83 7.55
C PRO A 301 -3.77 18.42 7.81
N LEU A 302 -3.33 17.74 6.76
CA LEU A 302 -3.02 16.31 6.82
C LEU A 302 -1.68 16.04 7.51
N THR A 303 -1.69 15.06 8.39
CA THR A 303 -0.52 14.29 8.81
C THR A 303 -0.36 13.06 7.92
N THR A 304 0.76 12.35 8.02
CA THR A 304 0.99 11.10 7.27
C THR A 304 -0.09 10.06 7.52
N SER A 305 -0.46 9.86 8.77
CA SER A 305 -1.48 8.88 9.16
C SER A 305 -2.85 9.26 8.57
N ARG A 306 -3.22 10.53 8.65
CA ARG A 306 -4.49 11.03 8.09
C ARG A 306 -4.51 10.94 6.56
N LEU A 307 -3.39 11.26 5.88
CA LEU A 307 -3.28 11.09 4.43
C LEU A 307 -3.49 9.63 4.01
N GLN A 308 -2.89 8.68 4.74
CA GLN A 308 -3.05 7.26 4.47
C GLN A 308 -4.48 6.77 4.74
N GLN A 309 -5.11 7.24 5.84
CA GLN A 309 -6.50 6.93 6.18
C GLN A 309 -7.46 7.43 5.09
N GLU A 310 -7.34 8.69 4.67
CA GLU A 310 -8.18 9.28 3.62
C GLU A 310 -7.94 8.61 2.26
N GLY A 311 -6.69 8.30 1.93
CA GLY A 311 -6.34 7.55 0.72
C GLY A 311 -6.98 6.16 0.68
N ALA A 312 -7.01 5.48 1.83
CA ALA A 312 -7.66 4.17 1.95
C ALA A 312 -9.20 4.28 1.87
N ASN A 313 -9.78 5.28 2.53
CA ASN A 313 -11.23 5.44 2.60
C ASN A 313 -11.82 5.94 1.27
N ARG A 314 -11.24 7.00 0.68
CA ARG A 314 -11.79 7.63 -0.53
C ARG A 314 -11.43 6.89 -1.82
N PHE A 315 -10.20 6.39 -1.91
CA PHE A 315 -9.66 5.85 -3.17
C PHE A 315 -9.39 4.35 -3.12
N ARG A 316 -9.59 3.68 -1.97
CA ARG A 316 -9.22 2.29 -1.74
C ARG A 316 -7.72 2.02 -1.96
N PHE A 317 -6.89 3.05 -1.79
CA PHE A 317 -5.45 2.92 -1.94
C PHE A 317 -4.85 2.22 -0.73
N ALA A 318 -3.89 1.32 -0.99
CA ALA A 318 -3.02 0.84 0.07
C ALA A 318 -2.14 1.99 0.58
N ALA A 319 -1.80 2.00 1.87
CA ALA A 319 -0.96 3.02 2.49
C ALA A 319 0.36 3.23 1.72
N ARG A 320 1.00 2.15 1.27
CA ARG A 320 2.20 2.21 0.42
C ARG A 320 1.96 2.94 -0.90
N ARG A 321 0.81 2.74 -1.55
CA ARG A 321 0.46 3.42 -2.81
C ARG A 321 0.27 4.91 -2.60
N THR A 322 -0.41 5.29 -1.53
CA THR A 322 -0.60 6.69 -1.12
C THR A 322 0.76 7.37 -0.87
N MET A 323 1.65 6.73 -0.10
CA MET A 323 2.97 7.27 0.21
C MET A 323 3.88 7.34 -1.02
N MET A 324 3.79 6.40 -1.95
CA MET A 324 4.54 6.48 -3.22
C MET A 324 4.10 7.67 -4.09
N ALA A 325 2.80 7.99 -4.10
CA ALA A 325 2.29 9.17 -4.80
C ALA A 325 2.75 10.45 -4.10
N ALA A 326 2.62 10.54 -2.77
CA ALA A 326 3.07 11.67 -1.99
C ALA A 326 4.59 11.92 -2.15
N GLN A 327 5.42 10.87 -2.13
CA GLN A 327 6.87 10.96 -2.34
C GLN A 327 7.19 11.58 -3.71
N LYS A 328 6.50 11.16 -4.76
CA LYS A 328 6.71 11.75 -6.10
C LYS A 328 6.30 13.23 -6.16
N LEU A 329 5.17 13.57 -5.54
CA LEU A 329 4.70 14.97 -5.46
C LEU A 329 5.69 15.85 -4.71
N TYR A 330 6.31 15.34 -3.65
CA TYR A 330 7.35 16.05 -2.90
C TYR A 330 8.66 16.17 -3.68
N GLU A 331 9.18 15.07 -4.26
CA GLU A 331 10.49 15.04 -4.92
C GLU A 331 10.56 15.85 -6.22
N GLY A 332 9.41 16.17 -6.80
CA GLY A 332 9.29 17.05 -7.97
C GLY A 332 8.66 16.40 -9.19
N ILE A 333 7.74 17.12 -9.76
CA ILE A 333 7.03 16.80 -11.00
C ILE A 333 7.46 17.80 -12.08
N ASP A 334 7.77 17.31 -13.27
CA ASP A 334 8.06 18.17 -14.42
C ASP A 334 6.77 18.87 -14.88
N LEU A 335 6.64 20.15 -14.60
CA LEU A 335 5.51 20.97 -15.07
C LEU A 335 5.87 21.66 -16.39
N PRO A 336 4.93 21.74 -17.35
CA PRO A 336 5.13 22.50 -18.59
C PRO A 336 5.55 23.94 -18.31
N GLY A 337 6.64 24.40 -18.95
CA GLY A 337 7.14 25.77 -18.83
C GLY A 337 7.92 26.10 -17.55
N THR A 338 7.77 25.30 -16.46
CA THR A 338 8.43 25.59 -15.18
C THR A 338 9.55 24.58 -14.87
N GLY A 339 9.47 23.36 -15.40
CA GLY A 339 10.39 22.27 -15.07
C GLY A 339 9.98 21.53 -13.78
N PRO A 340 10.90 20.74 -13.17
CA PRO A 340 10.57 19.95 -11.99
C PRO A 340 10.44 20.83 -10.75
N VAL A 341 9.32 20.68 -10.05
CA VAL A 341 9.02 21.37 -8.79
C VAL A 341 8.29 20.43 -7.85
N GLY A 342 8.60 20.50 -6.55
CA GLY A 342 7.86 19.83 -5.49
C GLY A 342 6.50 20.47 -5.30
N LEU A 343 5.44 19.70 -5.40
CA LEU A 343 4.06 20.19 -5.30
C LEU A 343 3.51 20.18 -3.89
N ILE A 344 4.14 19.46 -2.97
CA ILE A 344 3.74 19.36 -1.58
C ILE A 344 4.95 19.49 -0.65
N THR A 345 4.71 19.80 0.63
CA THR A 345 5.70 19.73 1.70
C THR A 345 6.08 18.28 2.01
N TYR A 346 7.10 18.10 2.83
CA TYR A 346 7.56 16.78 3.27
C TYR A 346 6.41 15.94 3.87
N MET A 347 6.21 14.74 3.34
CA MET A 347 5.00 13.93 3.60
C MET A 347 5.11 12.97 4.78
N ARG A 348 6.26 12.85 5.45
CA ARG A 348 6.40 12.05 6.67
C ARG A 348 6.41 12.95 7.89
N THR A 349 5.25 13.33 8.34
CA THR A 349 5.04 14.25 9.46
C THR A 349 3.81 13.87 10.27
N ASP A 350 3.87 14.08 11.55
CA ASP A 350 2.74 14.03 12.49
C ASP A 350 2.29 15.43 12.92
N SER A 351 2.99 16.47 12.47
CA SER A 351 2.68 17.86 12.74
C SER A 351 1.50 18.36 11.90
N ILE A 352 0.66 19.20 12.52
CA ILE A 352 -0.43 19.95 11.87
C ILE A 352 -0.10 21.45 11.81
N ARG A 353 1.15 21.85 12.11
CA ARG A 353 1.61 23.22 12.02
C ARG A 353 1.68 23.69 10.56
N ILE A 354 1.38 24.95 10.34
CA ILE A 354 1.45 25.61 9.02
C ILE A 354 2.38 26.80 9.16
N ALA A 355 3.30 26.98 8.19
CA ALA A 355 4.15 28.17 8.12
C ALA A 355 3.30 29.42 7.84
N PRO A 356 3.65 30.57 8.44
CA PRO A 356 2.92 31.81 8.25
C PRO A 356 2.74 32.21 6.78
N GLU A 357 3.79 32.05 5.98
CA GLU A 357 3.80 32.37 4.56
C GLU A 357 2.78 31.53 3.77
N ALA A 358 2.67 30.24 4.09
CA ALA A 358 1.71 29.33 3.48
C ALA A 358 0.27 29.66 3.91
N GLN A 359 0.09 30.07 5.18
CA GLN A 359 -1.20 30.53 5.68
C GLN A 359 -1.65 31.81 4.97
N ASP A 360 -0.74 32.77 4.80
CA ASP A 360 -1.02 34.02 4.06
C ASP A 360 -1.34 33.74 2.59
N ALA A 361 -0.63 32.84 1.94
CA ALA A 361 -0.91 32.43 0.57
C ALA A 361 -2.30 31.80 0.43
N ALA A 362 -2.69 30.92 1.35
CA ALA A 362 -4.01 30.31 1.38
C ALA A 362 -5.10 31.39 1.60
N ARG A 363 -4.90 32.31 2.54
CA ARG A 363 -5.84 33.39 2.82
C ARG A 363 -6.02 34.33 1.63
N LYS A 364 -4.95 34.65 0.89
CA LYS A 364 -5.04 35.44 -0.36
C LYS A 364 -5.90 34.71 -1.40
N TRP A 365 -5.68 33.43 -1.59
CA TRP A 365 -6.47 32.64 -2.53
C TRP A 365 -7.95 32.58 -2.13
N ILE A 366 -8.25 32.30 -0.83
CA ILE A 366 -9.63 32.26 -0.30
C ILE A 366 -10.29 33.61 -0.45
N SER A 367 -9.59 34.72 -0.17
CA SER A 367 -10.13 36.08 -0.31
C SER A 367 -10.56 36.40 -1.75
N SER A 368 -9.86 35.87 -2.74
CA SER A 368 -10.20 36.13 -4.16
C SER A 368 -11.27 35.19 -4.73
N HIS A 369 -11.43 33.98 -4.19
CA HIS A 369 -12.34 32.96 -4.75
C HIS A 369 -13.58 32.70 -3.87
N HIS A 370 -13.45 32.84 -2.57
CA HIS A 370 -14.49 32.57 -1.57
C HIS A 370 -14.43 33.58 -0.41
N PRO A 371 -14.58 34.88 -0.66
CA PRO A 371 -14.41 35.94 0.36
C PRO A 371 -15.29 35.74 1.59
N ASP A 372 -16.51 35.25 1.39
CA ASP A 372 -17.45 35.00 2.50
C ASP A 372 -17.02 33.85 3.42
N ALA A 373 -16.17 32.96 2.94
CA ALA A 373 -15.65 31.84 3.72
C ALA A 373 -14.26 32.13 4.34
N LEU A 374 -13.77 33.37 4.26
CA LEU A 374 -12.51 33.77 4.88
C LEU A 374 -12.75 34.14 6.37
N PRO A 375 -12.18 33.40 7.34
CA PRO A 375 -12.31 33.77 8.73
C PRO A 375 -11.55 35.06 9.06
N LYS A 376 -12.10 35.85 10.01
CA LYS A 376 -11.46 37.13 10.45
C LYS A 376 -10.03 36.93 10.94
N THR A 377 -9.81 35.87 11.70
CA THR A 377 -8.49 35.45 12.19
C THR A 377 -8.07 34.13 11.57
N PRO A 378 -6.79 33.91 11.31
CA PRO A 378 -6.30 32.64 10.82
C PRO A 378 -6.66 31.48 11.74
N ASN A 379 -7.01 30.34 11.15
CA ASN A 379 -7.22 29.11 11.91
C ASN A 379 -5.86 28.55 12.36
N VAL A 380 -5.73 28.31 13.67
CA VAL A 380 -4.52 27.75 14.28
C VAL A 380 -4.87 26.42 14.90
N PHE A 381 -4.14 25.39 14.54
CA PHE A 381 -4.28 24.06 15.09
C PHE A 381 -3.13 23.76 16.04
N LYS A 382 -3.43 23.20 17.20
CA LYS A 382 -2.43 22.83 18.21
C LYS A 382 -2.01 21.38 18.03
N ASN A 383 -0.71 21.13 17.95
CA ASN A 383 -0.17 19.79 18.01
C ASN A 383 -0.51 19.09 19.33
N ARG A 384 -0.60 17.76 19.33
CA ARG A 384 -0.64 16.98 20.57
C ARG A 384 0.69 17.15 21.31
N LYS A 385 0.69 17.00 22.64
CA LYS A 385 1.93 17.00 23.42
C LYS A 385 2.87 15.90 22.91
N GLY A 386 4.15 16.19 22.75
CA GLY A 386 5.17 15.24 22.29
C GLY A 386 5.36 15.16 20.77
N ILE A 387 4.67 16.00 19.98
CA ILE A 387 4.91 16.11 18.54
C ILE A 387 6.04 17.12 18.29
N GLN A 388 6.99 16.79 17.42
CA GLN A 388 8.09 17.67 17.04
C GLN A 388 7.58 18.89 16.30
N ASP A 389 7.76 20.09 16.88
CA ASP A 389 7.39 21.36 16.25
C ASP A 389 8.25 21.74 15.03
N ALA A 390 9.31 20.98 14.77
CA ALA A 390 10.22 21.23 13.65
C ALA A 390 9.60 20.97 12.27
N HIS A 391 8.57 20.12 12.20
CA HIS A 391 7.92 19.76 10.93
C HIS A 391 6.66 20.58 10.68
N GLU A 392 6.29 20.70 9.40
CA GLU A 392 5.01 21.21 8.95
C GLU A 392 4.04 20.09 8.59
N ALA A 393 2.74 20.43 8.52
CA ALA A 393 1.72 19.57 7.95
C ALA A 393 1.95 19.32 6.45
N ILE A 394 1.36 18.27 5.94
CA ILE A 394 1.33 17.99 4.49
C ILE A 394 0.37 18.98 3.84
N ARG A 395 0.92 19.85 3.00
CA ARG A 395 0.20 20.92 2.28
C ARG A 395 0.75 21.11 0.86
N PRO A 396 -0.01 21.76 -0.05
CA PRO A 396 0.57 22.21 -1.30
C PRO A 396 1.70 23.21 -1.03
N SER A 397 2.77 23.15 -1.82
CA SER A 397 3.86 24.13 -1.77
C SER A 397 3.41 25.51 -2.25
N ASP A 398 2.44 25.53 -3.16
CA ASP A 398 1.83 26.74 -3.73
C ASP A 398 0.32 26.53 -3.87
N PRO A 399 -0.54 27.14 -3.01
CA PRO A 399 -1.99 27.01 -3.08
C PRO A 399 -2.62 27.54 -4.37
N SER A 400 -1.94 28.41 -5.12
CA SER A 400 -2.45 28.93 -6.39
C SER A 400 -2.48 27.86 -7.50
N ARG A 401 -1.73 26.79 -7.34
CA ARG A 401 -1.77 25.62 -8.21
C ARG A 401 -2.95 24.73 -7.84
N THR A 402 -4.13 25.14 -8.31
CA THR A 402 -5.36 24.37 -8.02
C THR A 402 -5.32 23.00 -8.69
N PRO A 403 -6.05 22.00 -8.19
CA PRO A 403 -6.18 20.69 -8.85
C PRO A 403 -6.56 20.80 -10.31
N GLU A 404 -7.50 21.72 -10.66
CA GLU A 404 -7.94 21.95 -12.04
C GLU A 404 -6.79 22.37 -12.95
N SER A 405 -5.87 23.22 -12.45
CA SER A 405 -4.72 23.70 -13.23
C SER A 405 -3.70 22.59 -13.53
N LEU A 406 -3.71 21.53 -12.74
CA LEU A 406 -2.83 20.37 -12.89
C LEU A 406 -3.52 19.17 -13.56
N LYS A 407 -4.79 19.31 -13.94
CA LYS A 407 -5.54 18.27 -14.65
C LYS A 407 -4.90 17.99 -16.01
N GLY A 408 -4.57 16.74 -16.27
CA GLY A 408 -3.86 16.32 -17.47
C GLY A 408 -2.32 16.38 -17.38
N VAL A 409 -1.77 17.04 -16.36
CA VAL A 409 -0.32 17.03 -16.06
C VAL A 409 0.03 15.91 -15.09
N LEU A 410 -0.78 15.73 -14.04
CA LEU A 410 -0.63 14.66 -13.07
C LEU A 410 -1.32 13.39 -13.56
N ASP A 411 -0.67 12.23 -13.34
CA ASP A 411 -1.34 10.93 -13.55
C ASP A 411 -2.45 10.71 -12.50
N GLY A 412 -3.32 9.71 -12.74
CA GLY A 412 -4.53 9.52 -11.94
C GLY A 412 -4.28 9.37 -10.43
N ASP A 413 -3.19 8.73 -10.00
CA ASP A 413 -2.87 8.55 -8.58
C ASP A 413 -2.30 9.84 -7.98
N LEU A 414 -1.40 10.50 -8.70
CA LEU A 414 -0.79 11.76 -8.27
C LEU A 414 -1.87 12.85 -8.16
N PHE A 415 -2.76 12.91 -9.15
CA PHE A 415 -3.86 13.87 -9.15
C PHE A 415 -4.76 13.69 -7.93
N LYS A 416 -5.22 12.45 -7.64
CA LYS A 416 -6.09 12.17 -6.50
C LYS A 416 -5.45 12.52 -5.15
N VAL A 417 -4.16 12.22 -4.99
CA VAL A 417 -3.44 12.52 -3.74
C VAL A 417 -3.18 14.01 -3.61
N TYR A 418 -2.83 14.70 -4.70
CA TYR A 418 -2.66 16.15 -4.69
C TYR A 418 -3.96 16.88 -4.39
N ASP A 419 -5.04 16.52 -5.06
CA ASP A 419 -6.38 17.08 -4.86
C ASP A 419 -6.83 16.94 -3.40
N LEU A 420 -6.67 15.75 -2.82
CA LEU A 420 -6.95 15.52 -1.40
C LEU A 420 -6.14 16.43 -0.47
N ILE A 421 -4.83 16.60 -0.74
CA ILE A 421 -3.95 17.43 0.09
C ILE A 421 -4.33 18.90 -0.06
N TRP A 422 -4.57 19.35 -1.29
CA TRP A 422 -4.94 20.73 -1.59
C TRP A 422 -6.29 21.09 -0.94
N GLN A 423 -7.32 20.28 -1.18
CA GLN A 423 -8.66 20.50 -0.60
C GLN A 423 -8.59 20.58 0.93
N ARG A 424 -7.95 19.59 1.60
CA ARG A 424 -7.85 19.56 3.05
C ARG A 424 -7.11 20.78 3.61
N PHE A 425 -6.02 21.20 2.95
CA PHE A 425 -5.29 22.38 3.36
C PHE A 425 -6.13 23.64 3.24
N MET A 426 -6.78 23.86 2.08
CA MET A 426 -7.60 25.03 1.86
C MET A 426 -8.82 25.05 2.79
N GLU A 427 -9.54 23.92 2.93
CA GLU A 427 -10.65 23.79 3.89
C GLU A 427 -10.22 24.17 5.32
N SER A 428 -9.00 23.73 5.72
CA SER A 428 -8.48 24.02 7.06
C SER A 428 -8.35 25.52 7.37
N GLN A 429 -8.20 26.36 6.34
CA GLN A 429 -8.02 27.81 6.45
C GLN A 429 -9.31 28.60 6.22
N MET A 430 -10.45 27.93 6.00
CA MET A 430 -11.76 28.54 5.80
C MET A 430 -12.61 28.60 7.07
N SER A 431 -13.69 29.35 7.02
CA SER A 431 -14.67 29.49 8.09
C SER A 431 -15.40 28.17 8.39
N PRO A 432 -15.82 27.92 9.63
CA PRO A 432 -16.65 26.78 9.96
C PRO A 432 -17.98 26.81 9.20
N ALA A 433 -18.52 25.63 8.89
CA ALA A 433 -19.90 25.51 8.46
C ALA A 433 -20.84 25.73 9.65
N ARG A 434 -21.95 26.48 9.43
CA ARG A 434 -22.94 26.79 10.46
C ARG A 434 -24.27 26.16 10.12
N TYR A 435 -24.85 25.51 11.09
CA TYR A 435 -26.14 24.84 10.98
C TYR A 435 -27.10 25.38 12.05
N LEU A 436 -28.34 25.52 11.70
CA LEU A 436 -29.43 25.64 12.69
C LEU A 436 -29.93 24.22 12.96
N GLN A 437 -29.69 23.73 14.15
CA GLN A 437 -30.25 22.46 14.60
C GLN A 437 -31.51 22.76 15.45
N THR A 438 -32.65 22.27 15.00
CA THR A 438 -33.93 22.35 15.71
C THR A 438 -34.25 20.99 16.28
N VAL A 439 -34.55 20.95 17.55
CA VAL A 439 -35.02 19.76 18.27
C VAL A 439 -36.41 20.09 18.86
N ALA A 440 -37.40 19.28 18.51
CA ALA A 440 -38.75 19.36 19.09
C ALA A 440 -39.02 18.12 19.93
N LEU A 441 -39.44 18.33 21.17
CA LEU A 441 -39.96 17.28 22.02
C LEU A 441 -41.48 17.29 21.95
N ILE A 442 -42.05 16.12 21.67
CA ILE A 442 -43.48 15.92 21.48
C ILE A 442 -43.94 14.99 22.59
N GLU A 443 -44.79 15.48 23.48
CA GLU A 443 -45.24 14.75 24.68
C GLU A 443 -46.67 14.25 24.51
N GLY A 444 -46.86 12.97 24.84
CA GLY A 444 -48.16 12.34 24.93
C GLY A 444 -48.79 12.48 26.33
N ASN A 445 -50.08 12.33 26.40
CA ASN A 445 -50.84 12.46 27.64
C ASN A 445 -50.54 11.36 28.68
N LYS A 446 -49.89 10.25 28.27
CA LYS A 446 -49.38 9.17 29.13
C LYS A 446 -47.87 9.31 29.44
N LYS A 447 -47.28 10.49 29.19
CA LYS A 447 -45.85 10.81 29.39
C LYS A 447 -44.90 10.08 28.44
N ASP A 448 -45.40 9.66 27.28
CA ASP A 448 -44.54 9.17 26.20
C ASP A 448 -43.97 10.39 25.47
N VAL A 449 -42.66 10.32 25.11
CA VAL A 449 -41.97 11.45 24.48
C VAL A 449 -41.38 11.01 23.16
N LEU A 450 -41.75 11.72 22.10
CA LEU A 450 -41.12 11.60 20.79
C LEU A 450 -40.18 12.79 20.60
N LYS A 451 -39.05 12.55 19.92
CA LYS A 451 -38.06 13.56 19.58
C LYS A 451 -37.94 13.68 18.08
N ALA A 452 -38.18 14.86 17.57
CA ALA A 452 -37.91 15.24 16.21
C ALA A 452 -36.67 16.14 16.16
N SER A 453 -35.75 15.87 15.24
CA SER A 453 -34.59 16.73 14.99
C SER A 453 -34.44 17.04 13.52
N GLY A 454 -34.13 18.30 13.24
CA GLY A 454 -33.85 18.77 11.89
C GLY A 454 -32.65 19.69 11.85
N ARG A 455 -31.99 19.74 10.70
CA ARG A 455 -30.81 20.57 10.52
C ARG A 455 -30.91 21.36 9.22
N VAL A 456 -30.72 22.67 9.30
CA VAL A 456 -30.66 23.57 8.17
C VAL A 456 -29.25 24.16 8.07
N LEU A 457 -28.62 24.08 6.88
CA LEU A 457 -27.33 24.69 6.64
C LEU A 457 -27.50 26.20 6.48
N LEU A 458 -26.99 26.98 7.44
CA LEU A 458 -27.03 28.45 7.43
C LEU A 458 -25.90 29.04 6.58
N ASP A 459 -24.68 28.45 6.73
CA ASP A 459 -23.49 28.89 6.01
C ASP A 459 -22.62 27.68 5.73
N PRO A 460 -22.34 27.35 4.48
CA PRO A 460 -21.51 26.20 4.15
C PRO A 460 -20.04 26.34 4.56
N GLY A 461 -19.53 27.57 4.80
CA GLY A 461 -18.15 27.77 5.20
C GLY A 461 -17.14 26.98 4.32
N PHE A 462 -16.31 26.15 4.95
CA PHE A 462 -15.31 25.32 4.26
C PHE A 462 -15.91 24.26 3.30
N LEU A 463 -17.17 23.87 3.47
CA LEU A 463 -17.86 22.88 2.63
C LEU A 463 -18.04 23.38 1.19
N ARG A 464 -17.91 24.69 0.93
CA ARG A 464 -18.00 25.27 -0.43
C ARG A 464 -17.00 24.64 -1.41
N LEU A 465 -15.83 24.21 -0.95
CA LEU A 465 -14.83 23.56 -1.80
C LEU A 465 -15.22 22.15 -2.26
N ARG A 466 -16.20 21.52 -1.60
CA ARG A 466 -16.65 20.16 -1.95
C ARG A 466 -17.75 20.11 -2.99
N GLY A 467 -18.30 21.26 -3.39
CA GLY A 467 -19.48 21.37 -4.24
C GLY A 467 -20.78 21.19 -3.43
N GLU A 468 -21.91 21.65 -3.99
CA GLU A 468 -23.23 21.68 -3.34
C GLU A 468 -23.87 20.30 -3.06
N THR A 469 -23.25 19.21 -3.47
CA THR A 469 -23.78 17.84 -3.30
C THR A 469 -23.05 17.09 -2.20
N VAL A 470 -22.89 17.69 -1.03
CA VAL A 470 -22.40 16.92 0.12
C VAL A 470 -23.60 16.42 0.91
N THR A 471 -24.19 15.34 0.47
CA THR A 471 -24.70 14.33 1.38
C THR A 471 -23.53 13.94 2.26
N VAL A 472 -23.69 14.09 3.57
CA VAL A 472 -22.65 13.86 4.57
C VAL A 472 -22.35 12.36 4.65
N GLU A 473 -21.63 11.82 3.64
CA GLU A 473 -21.01 10.51 3.71
C GLU A 473 -19.71 10.64 4.50
N GLY A 474 -19.74 10.22 5.73
CA GLY A 474 -18.51 10.06 6.51
C GLY A 474 -18.53 10.37 7.99
N ASP A 475 -19.61 10.86 8.55
CA ASP A 475 -19.78 10.96 10.00
C ASP A 475 -20.70 9.81 10.46
N GLN A 476 -20.11 8.69 10.87
CA GLN A 476 -20.83 7.53 11.43
C GLN A 476 -21.30 7.76 12.87
N THR A 477 -21.52 9.00 13.26
CA THR A 477 -22.13 9.35 14.52
C THR A 477 -23.30 10.27 14.24
N GLU A 478 -24.48 9.65 14.28
CA GLU A 478 -25.81 10.27 14.39
C GLU A 478 -26.35 10.97 13.12
N SER A 479 -27.36 10.32 12.54
CA SER A 479 -28.42 10.84 11.67
C SER A 479 -28.09 11.25 10.23
N ALA A 480 -27.98 10.27 9.35
CA ALA A 480 -28.21 10.46 7.90
C ALA A 480 -29.69 10.77 7.55
N GLU A 481 -30.55 10.92 8.54
CA GLU A 481 -32.01 11.08 8.41
C GLU A 481 -32.58 12.41 8.97
N GLU A 482 -31.73 13.35 9.43
CA GLU A 482 -32.20 14.66 9.89
C GLU A 482 -32.65 15.51 8.68
N GLY A 483 -33.92 15.39 8.32
CA GLY A 483 -34.58 16.26 7.35
C GLY A 483 -34.74 17.71 7.88
N VAL A 484 -35.30 18.58 7.04
CA VAL A 484 -35.74 19.90 7.48
C VAL A 484 -37.06 19.72 8.20
N LEU A 485 -37.17 20.21 9.43
CA LEU A 485 -38.47 20.24 10.15
C LEU A 485 -39.32 21.41 9.61
N PRO A 486 -40.65 21.22 9.50
CA PRO A 486 -41.56 22.31 9.24
C PRO A 486 -41.52 23.32 10.41
N PRO A 487 -42.08 24.52 10.25
CA PRO A 487 -42.25 25.45 11.37
C PRO A 487 -43.09 24.81 12.47
N LEU A 488 -42.48 24.63 13.66
CA LEU A 488 -43.11 24.04 14.85
C LEU A 488 -43.18 25.07 15.95
N SER A 489 -44.27 25.02 16.75
CA SER A 489 -44.46 25.89 17.91
C SER A 489 -44.96 25.08 19.12
N GLU A 490 -44.57 25.48 20.32
CA GLU A 490 -45.01 24.85 21.53
C GLU A 490 -46.54 24.87 21.68
N GLY A 491 -47.11 23.80 22.21
CA GLY A 491 -48.54 23.60 22.38
C GLY A 491 -49.31 23.12 21.16
N GLN A 492 -48.70 23.10 19.96
CA GLN A 492 -49.34 22.54 18.75
C GLN A 492 -49.66 21.06 18.93
N GLY A 493 -50.87 20.65 18.51
CA GLY A 493 -51.26 19.25 18.45
C GLY A 493 -50.55 18.50 17.31
N ILE A 494 -50.24 17.27 17.58
CA ILE A 494 -49.56 16.38 16.61
C ILE A 494 -50.43 15.15 16.38
N ASP A 495 -50.67 14.84 15.12
CA ASP A 495 -51.30 13.61 14.65
C ASP A 495 -50.23 12.63 14.18
N LEU A 496 -50.25 11.41 14.71
CA LEU A 496 -49.35 10.31 14.28
C LEU A 496 -49.95 9.60 13.08
N LYS A 497 -49.52 9.94 11.88
CA LYS A 497 -50.00 9.34 10.63
C LYS A 497 -49.58 7.89 10.48
N LYS A 498 -48.38 7.54 10.94
CA LYS A 498 -47.84 6.20 10.88
C LYS A 498 -46.88 6.00 12.06
N ILE A 499 -46.94 4.83 12.66
CA ILE A 499 -45.98 4.39 13.68
C ILE A 499 -45.24 3.22 13.06
N LEU A 500 -43.92 3.32 13.03
CA LEU A 500 -43.01 2.39 12.36
C LEU A 500 -42.10 1.73 13.40
N PRO A 501 -42.46 0.53 13.90
CA PRO A 501 -41.52 -0.26 14.68
C PRO A 501 -40.48 -0.90 13.73
N GLU A 502 -39.18 -0.73 14.02
CA GLU A 502 -38.08 -1.29 13.26
C GLU A 502 -37.26 -2.22 14.13
N GLN A 503 -37.07 -3.45 13.64
CA GLN A 503 -36.24 -4.46 14.29
C GLN A 503 -34.78 -4.22 13.95
N HIS A 504 -33.93 -4.23 14.94
CA HIS A 504 -32.48 -4.14 14.80
C HIS A 504 -31.80 -5.25 15.60
N PHE A 505 -30.62 -5.54 15.20
CA PHE A 505 -29.73 -6.43 15.94
C PHE A 505 -28.40 -5.74 16.18
N THR A 506 -27.83 -5.93 17.35
CA THR A 506 -26.47 -5.44 17.60
C THR A 506 -25.49 -6.11 16.65
N GLU A 507 -24.50 -5.35 16.17
CA GLU A 507 -23.49 -5.85 15.24
C GLU A 507 -22.15 -6.04 15.95
N PRO A 508 -21.36 -7.04 15.53
CA PRO A 508 -20.01 -7.22 16.04
C PRO A 508 -19.11 -6.03 15.63
N PRO A 509 -18.04 -5.76 16.38
CA PRO A 509 -17.13 -4.69 15.99
C PRO A 509 -16.56 -4.96 14.59
N PRO A 510 -16.55 -3.97 13.67
CA PRO A 510 -16.13 -4.19 12.30
C PRO A 510 -14.64 -4.55 12.21
N ARG A 511 -14.29 -5.45 11.29
CA ARG A 511 -12.89 -5.77 10.99
C ARG A 511 -12.15 -4.55 10.49
N TYR A 512 -10.87 -4.47 10.82
CA TYR A 512 -10.03 -3.34 10.40
C TYR A 512 -9.90 -3.26 8.87
N SER A 513 -10.05 -2.05 8.33
CA SER A 513 -9.51 -1.66 7.03
C SER A 513 -8.07 -1.14 7.22
N GLU A 514 -7.34 -0.84 6.13
CA GLU A 514 -6.03 -0.17 6.28
C GLU A 514 -6.16 1.17 7.02
N GLY A 515 -7.16 1.96 6.67
CA GLY A 515 -7.38 3.26 7.32
C GLY A 515 -7.71 3.14 8.81
N THR A 516 -8.61 2.21 9.19
CA THR A 516 -8.99 2.04 10.61
C THR A 516 -7.88 1.38 11.43
N LEU A 517 -7.05 0.49 10.84
CA LEU A 517 -5.90 -0.07 11.53
C LEU A 517 -4.80 0.98 11.76
N ILE A 518 -4.54 1.84 10.77
CA ILE A 518 -3.60 2.97 10.94
C ILE A 518 -4.08 3.92 12.03
N LYS A 519 -5.37 4.21 12.05
CA LYS A 519 -5.98 5.04 13.11
C LYS A 519 -5.78 4.41 14.50
N GLU A 520 -6.07 3.12 14.63
CA GLU A 520 -5.90 2.38 15.90
C GLU A 520 -4.43 2.36 16.35
N LEU A 521 -3.48 2.13 15.43
CA LEU A 521 -2.05 2.17 15.73
C LEU A 521 -1.61 3.57 16.19
N GLU A 522 -2.05 4.62 15.51
CA GLU A 522 -1.77 6.02 15.87
C GLU A 522 -2.33 6.38 17.26
N GLU A 523 -3.59 6.02 17.51
CA GLU A 523 -4.27 6.30 18.81
C GLU A 523 -3.60 5.58 19.98
N LYS A 524 -3.04 4.39 19.73
CA LYS A 524 -2.26 3.62 20.71
C LYS A 524 -0.79 4.01 20.77
N GLY A 525 -0.32 4.98 20.00
CA GLY A 525 1.09 5.38 19.96
C GLY A 525 2.05 4.38 19.30
N ILE A 526 1.53 3.43 18.52
CA ILE A 526 2.30 2.33 17.92
C ILE A 526 2.72 2.70 16.50
N GLY A 527 4.02 2.73 16.24
CA GLY A 527 4.57 3.14 14.96
C GLY A 527 4.70 4.66 14.84
N ARG A 528 5.26 5.11 13.73
CA ARG A 528 5.50 6.53 13.41
C ARG A 528 5.23 6.77 11.91
N PRO A 529 5.16 8.00 11.44
CA PRO A 529 4.90 8.33 10.03
C PRO A 529 5.70 7.52 9.00
N SER A 530 6.95 7.21 9.31
CA SER A 530 7.83 6.40 8.44
C SER A 530 7.49 4.91 8.40
N THR A 531 6.74 4.37 9.37
CA THR A 531 6.57 2.92 9.56
C THR A 531 5.20 2.37 9.19
N PHE A 532 4.11 3.15 9.23
CA PHE A 532 2.75 2.65 8.99
C PHE A 532 2.60 1.87 7.68
N ALA A 533 3.06 2.45 6.56
CA ALA A 533 2.97 1.78 5.26
C ALA A 533 3.78 0.48 5.18
N THR A 534 4.93 0.43 5.88
CA THR A 534 5.77 -0.76 5.96
C THR A 534 5.14 -1.85 6.81
N ILE A 535 4.50 -1.49 7.95
CA ILE A 535 3.76 -2.44 8.80
C ILE A 535 2.68 -3.13 7.97
N MET A 536 1.81 -2.34 7.27
CA MET A 536 0.72 -2.88 6.45
C MET A 536 1.23 -3.84 5.36
N SER A 537 2.28 -3.46 4.63
CA SER A 537 2.84 -4.33 3.60
C SER A 537 3.50 -5.57 4.18
N THR A 538 4.20 -5.46 5.30
CA THR A 538 4.91 -6.60 5.90
C THR A 538 3.96 -7.68 6.40
N ILE A 539 2.88 -7.33 7.11
CA ILE A 539 1.92 -8.32 7.62
C ILE A 539 1.21 -9.09 6.50
N LEU A 540 0.97 -8.45 5.36
CA LEU A 540 0.44 -9.07 4.14
C LEU A 540 1.49 -9.94 3.42
N GLU A 541 2.71 -9.43 3.22
CA GLU A 541 3.80 -10.15 2.55
C GLU A 541 4.25 -11.41 3.33
N ARG A 542 4.08 -11.40 4.64
CA ARG A 542 4.36 -12.54 5.52
C ARG A 542 3.20 -13.52 5.65
N GLU A 543 2.09 -13.23 4.98
CA GLU A 543 0.89 -14.07 5.01
C GLU A 543 0.29 -14.26 6.42
N TYR A 544 0.54 -13.31 7.35
CA TYR A 544 -0.08 -13.34 8.68
C TYR A 544 -1.52 -12.88 8.63
N VAL A 545 -1.83 -12.04 7.67
CA VAL A 545 -3.17 -11.54 7.39
C VAL A 545 -3.43 -11.60 5.89
N GLU A 546 -4.68 -11.72 5.53
CA GLU A 546 -5.16 -11.54 4.17
C GLU A 546 -6.14 -10.38 4.10
N LYS A 547 -6.35 -9.85 2.90
CA LYS A 547 -7.28 -8.75 2.66
C LYS A 547 -8.42 -9.23 1.78
N LYS A 548 -9.65 -9.22 2.31
CA LYS A 548 -10.88 -9.51 1.59
C LYS A 548 -11.79 -8.30 1.71
N GLU A 549 -12.39 -7.84 0.61
CA GLU A 549 -13.31 -6.69 0.59
C GLU A 549 -12.79 -5.45 1.33
N SER A 550 -11.49 -5.17 1.16
CA SER A 550 -10.79 -4.07 1.85
C SER A 550 -10.67 -4.20 3.38
N ARG A 551 -10.99 -5.36 3.97
CA ARG A 551 -10.85 -5.66 5.39
C ARG A 551 -9.74 -6.68 5.63
N PHE A 552 -9.07 -6.58 6.77
CA PHE A 552 -8.06 -7.54 7.21
C PHE A 552 -8.70 -8.72 7.92
N PHE A 553 -8.25 -9.91 7.56
CA PHE A 553 -8.58 -11.16 8.21
C PHE A 553 -7.28 -11.82 8.67
N PRO A 554 -7.17 -12.31 9.90
CA PRO A 554 -6.04 -13.10 10.28
C PRO A 554 -6.07 -14.42 9.52
N THR A 555 -4.90 -14.89 9.08
CA THR A 555 -4.77 -16.25 8.55
C THR A 555 -4.57 -17.21 9.72
N ASP A 556 -4.83 -18.49 9.49
CA ASP A 556 -4.52 -19.52 10.50
C ASP A 556 -3.03 -19.48 10.91
N LEU A 557 -2.14 -19.17 9.98
CA LEU A 557 -0.73 -18.93 10.31
C LEU A 557 -0.55 -17.73 11.24
N GLY A 558 -1.22 -16.62 10.94
CA GLY A 558 -1.15 -15.41 11.75
C GLY A 558 -1.66 -15.62 13.17
N GLU A 559 -2.81 -16.28 13.34
CA GLU A 559 -3.36 -16.58 14.65
C GLU A 559 -2.43 -17.47 15.49
N ARG A 560 -1.85 -18.52 14.87
CA ARG A 560 -0.91 -19.41 15.57
C ARG A 560 0.38 -18.71 15.97
N VAL A 561 0.96 -17.91 15.05
CA VAL A 561 2.15 -17.13 15.38
C VAL A 561 1.84 -16.13 16.47
N ASN A 562 0.67 -15.47 16.42
CA ASN A 562 0.23 -14.54 17.45
C ASN A 562 0.09 -15.23 18.81
N LYS A 563 -0.65 -16.34 18.89
CA LYS A 563 -0.81 -17.12 20.14
C LYS A 563 0.53 -17.54 20.72
N LEU A 564 1.44 -18.01 19.86
CA LEU A 564 2.77 -18.43 20.27
C LEU A 564 3.61 -17.26 20.83
N LEU A 565 3.56 -16.11 20.18
CA LEU A 565 4.27 -14.90 20.61
C LEU A 565 3.66 -14.31 21.89
N VAL A 566 2.32 -14.28 22.01
CA VAL A 566 1.63 -13.80 23.20
C VAL A 566 1.96 -14.69 24.42
N ALA A 567 1.98 -16.01 24.24
CA ALA A 567 2.31 -16.95 25.33
C ALA A 567 3.78 -16.87 25.76
N SER A 568 4.71 -16.64 24.81
CA SER A 568 6.15 -16.69 25.10
C SER A 568 6.78 -15.31 25.37
N PHE A 569 6.20 -14.24 24.83
CA PHE A 569 6.70 -12.87 24.89
C PHE A 569 5.55 -11.85 25.07
N PRO A 570 4.75 -11.97 26.16
CA PRO A 570 3.54 -11.16 26.35
C PRO A 570 3.83 -9.66 26.32
N ASP A 571 4.94 -9.23 26.92
CA ASP A 571 5.32 -7.81 26.96
C ASP A 571 5.69 -7.28 25.57
N LEU A 572 6.52 -8.02 24.83
CA LEU A 572 7.01 -7.62 23.51
C LEU A 572 5.88 -7.36 22.51
N VAL A 573 4.81 -8.15 22.58
CA VAL A 573 3.64 -8.01 21.70
C VAL A 573 2.51 -7.21 22.35
N SER A 574 2.74 -6.60 23.51
CA SER A 574 1.79 -5.72 24.16
C SER A 574 1.72 -4.35 23.45
N PRO A 575 0.51 -3.86 23.12
CA PRO A 575 0.36 -2.52 22.59
C PRO A 575 0.99 -1.44 23.48
N GLY A 576 0.75 -1.49 24.80
CA GLY A 576 1.27 -0.51 25.75
C GLY A 576 2.78 -0.51 25.85
N PHE A 577 3.42 -1.68 25.84
CA PHE A 577 4.87 -1.78 25.85
C PHE A 577 5.49 -1.18 24.57
N THR A 578 4.88 -1.48 23.40
CA THR A 578 5.39 -0.95 22.13
C THR A 578 5.21 0.57 22.06
N ALA A 579 4.11 1.12 22.55
CA ALA A 579 3.89 2.55 22.65
C ALA A 579 4.96 3.22 23.54
N LYS A 580 5.18 2.67 24.74
CA LYS A 580 6.23 3.16 25.65
C LYS A 580 7.60 3.16 24.98
N MET A 581 7.94 2.09 24.26
CA MET A 581 9.22 2.00 23.55
C MET A 581 9.36 3.06 22.44
N GLU A 582 8.26 3.40 21.75
CA GLU A 582 8.27 4.50 20.77
C GLU A 582 8.46 5.86 21.46
N GLU A 583 7.87 6.08 22.63
CA GLU A 583 8.10 7.28 23.45
C GLU A 583 9.55 7.37 23.97
N GLU A 584 10.13 6.25 24.35
CA GLU A 584 11.54 6.18 24.76
C GLU A 584 12.48 6.55 23.59
N LEU A 585 12.18 6.07 22.37
CA LEU A 585 12.93 6.46 21.18
C LEU A 585 12.78 7.96 20.85
N ASP A 586 11.62 8.54 21.09
CA ASP A 586 11.43 9.98 20.95
C ASP A 586 12.21 10.76 22.02
N SER A 587 12.33 10.21 23.24
CA SER A 587 13.13 10.82 24.31
C SER A 587 14.63 10.83 23.99
N VAL A 588 15.14 9.86 23.21
CA VAL A 588 16.52 9.92 22.68
C VAL A 588 16.64 11.05 21.67
N GLU A 589 15.68 11.15 20.75
CA GLU A 589 15.68 12.22 19.73
C GLU A 589 15.63 13.62 20.33
N GLU A 590 14.98 13.77 21.48
CA GLU A 590 14.94 15.03 22.25
C GLU A 590 16.18 15.23 23.14
N GLY A 591 17.15 14.32 23.17
CA GLY A 591 18.37 14.38 23.97
C GLY A 591 18.14 14.18 25.48
N ARG A 592 16.96 13.64 25.88
CA ARG A 592 16.64 13.39 27.29
C ARG A 592 17.21 12.08 27.82
N ARG A 593 17.49 11.11 26.93
CA ARG A 593 18.04 9.79 27.24
C ARG A 593 19.07 9.37 26.19
N ASP A 594 20.02 8.53 26.57
CA ASP A 594 20.96 7.91 25.65
C ASP A 594 20.44 6.55 25.11
N TYR A 595 20.91 6.20 23.91
CA TYR A 595 20.40 5.01 23.23
C TYR A 595 20.85 3.70 23.86
N GLN A 596 22.06 3.65 24.46
CA GLN A 596 22.59 2.42 25.09
C GLN A 596 21.75 2.02 26.29
N THR A 597 21.38 2.99 27.13
CA THR A 597 20.51 2.77 28.30
C THR A 597 19.17 2.18 27.85
N ILE A 598 18.50 2.75 26.85
CA ILE A 598 17.20 2.27 26.37
C ILE A 598 17.31 0.86 25.79
N VAL A 599 18.32 0.60 24.96
CA VAL A 599 18.54 -0.74 24.40
C VAL A 599 18.85 -1.75 25.48
N GLY A 600 19.64 -1.37 26.53
CA GLY A 600 19.97 -2.23 27.67
C GLY A 600 18.74 -2.59 28.51
N GLU A 601 17.94 -1.61 28.88
CA GLU A 601 16.70 -1.80 29.66
C GLU A 601 15.70 -2.71 28.90
N PHE A 602 15.66 -2.63 27.58
CA PHE A 602 14.86 -3.53 26.74
C PHE A 602 15.48 -4.94 26.69
N TYR A 603 16.81 -5.04 26.50
CA TYR A 603 17.48 -6.29 26.20
C TYR A 603 17.42 -7.28 27.36
N GLN A 604 17.59 -6.83 28.60
CA GLN A 604 17.65 -7.70 29.78
C GLN A 604 16.37 -8.55 29.95
N PRO A 605 15.15 -8.00 30.07
CA PRO A 605 13.94 -8.79 30.22
C PRO A 605 13.60 -9.60 28.96
N PHE A 606 13.96 -9.07 27.78
CA PHE A 606 13.78 -9.78 26.53
C PHE A 606 14.66 -11.03 26.46
N HIS A 607 15.93 -10.94 26.89
CA HIS A 607 16.87 -12.06 26.92
C HIS A 607 16.41 -13.17 27.88
N GLU A 608 15.87 -12.80 29.02
CA GLU A 608 15.29 -13.75 29.97
C GLU A 608 14.10 -14.52 29.37
N SER A 609 13.17 -13.79 28.73
CA SER A 609 12.03 -14.38 28.05
C SER A 609 12.47 -15.29 26.90
N LEU A 610 13.50 -14.88 26.14
CA LEU A 610 14.09 -15.66 25.06
C LEU A 610 14.72 -16.97 25.58
N SER A 611 15.42 -16.90 26.70
CA SER A 611 16.06 -18.07 27.34
C SER A 611 15.01 -19.07 27.80
N LYS A 612 13.92 -18.60 28.42
CA LYS A 612 12.77 -19.45 28.81
C LYS A 612 12.10 -20.09 27.60
N ALA A 613 11.88 -19.35 26.54
CA ALA A 613 11.28 -19.86 25.29
C ALA A 613 12.14 -20.92 24.60
N ARG A 614 13.48 -20.78 24.66
CA ARG A 614 14.44 -21.76 24.10
C ARG A 614 14.53 -23.03 24.91
N SER A 615 14.49 -22.94 26.23
CA SER A 615 14.61 -24.11 27.16
C SER A 615 13.38 -25.01 27.24
N GLY A 616 12.38 -24.81 26.38
CA GLY A 616 11.20 -25.66 26.27
C GLY A 616 9.87 -24.99 26.59
N GLY A 617 9.90 -23.69 26.97
CA GLY A 617 8.66 -22.92 27.24
C GLY A 617 7.82 -22.55 26.01
N MET A 618 8.32 -22.78 24.80
CA MET A 618 7.62 -22.44 23.56
C MET A 618 7.11 -23.68 22.82
N GLU A 619 5.81 -23.73 22.53
CA GLU A 619 5.18 -24.84 21.83
C GLU A 619 5.80 -25.07 20.44
N ASN A 620 5.98 -26.33 20.07
CA ASN A 620 6.50 -26.74 18.76
C ASN A 620 5.35 -27.05 17.79
N LEU A 621 4.89 -26.06 17.07
CA LEU A 621 3.79 -26.18 16.13
C LEU A 621 4.09 -27.06 14.91
N LYS A 622 5.36 -27.35 14.60
CA LYS A 622 5.72 -28.33 13.55
C LYS A 622 5.34 -29.75 13.96
N GLN A 623 5.42 -30.07 15.24
CA GLN A 623 5.08 -31.36 15.79
C GLN A 623 3.63 -31.44 16.25
N ALA A 624 3.00 -30.30 16.50
CA ALA A 624 1.62 -30.24 16.91
C ALA A 624 0.72 -30.83 15.82
N SER A 625 0.00 -31.90 16.16
CA SER A 625 -1.05 -32.47 15.34
C SER A 625 -2.39 -32.21 16.02
N LEU A 626 -3.25 -31.46 15.34
CA LEU A 626 -4.61 -31.22 15.83
C LEU A 626 -5.52 -32.34 15.31
N PRO A 627 -6.23 -33.04 16.17
CA PRO A 627 -7.18 -34.05 15.74
C PRO A 627 -8.31 -33.41 14.90
N THR A 628 -8.79 -34.14 13.93
CA THR A 628 -10.00 -33.78 13.17
C THR A 628 -10.95 -34.97 13.16
N ASP A 629 -12.23 -34.73 12.91
CA ASP A 629 -13.23 -35.76 12.76
C ASP A 629 -13.23 -36.45 11.38
N ILE A 630 -12.28 -36.05 10.52
CA ILE A 630 -12.16 -36.53 9.13
C ILE A 630 -11.48 -37.88 9.10
N ASP A 631 -12.09 -38.84 8.45
CA ASP A 631 -11.53 -40.20 8.28
C ASP A 631 -10.54 -40.25 7.10
N CYS A 632 -9.45 -40.98 7.28
CA CYS A 632 -8.48 -41.21 6.21
C CYS A 632 -9.06 -42.08 5.10
N PRO A 633 -9.09 -41.63 3.84
CA PRO A 633 -9.69 -42.40 2.75
C PRO A 633 -8.91 -43.68 2.42
N ALA A 634 -7.72 -43.88 2.94
CA ALA A 634 -6.90 -45.05 2.67
C ALA A 634 -6.95 -46.10 3.78
N CYS A 635 -7.15 -45.73 5.04
CA CYS A 635 -7.07 -46.69 6.16
C CYS A 635 -8.16 -46.50 7.23
N GLY A 636 -9.07 -45.54 7.09
CA GLY A 636 -10.17 -45.27 8.01
C GLY A 636 -9.77 -44.63 9.36
N LYS A 637 -8.47 -44.47 9.68
CA LYS A 637 -8.04 -43.77 10.90
C LYS A 637 -8.30 -42.28 10.79
N LYS A 638 -8.55 -41.57 11.88
CA LYS A 638 -8.77 -40.15 11.90
C LYS A 638 -7.57 -39.41 11.31
N MET A 639 -7.85 -38.35 10.54
CA MET A 639 -6.82 -37.45 10.05
C MET A 639 -6.49 -36.39 11.09
N VAL A 640 -5.25 -35.95 11.06
CA VAL A 640 -4.76 -34.88 11.94
C VAL A 640 -4.28 -33.71 11.07
N ARG A 641 -4.59 -32.51 11.50
CA ARG A 641 -4.10 -31.28 10.85
C ARG A 641 -2.64 -31.07 11.25
N LYS A 642 -1.76 -31.03 10.26
CA LYS A 642 -0.34 -30.76 10.39
C LYS A 642 0.06 -29.56 9.56
N TRP A 643 1.22 -29.00 9.85
CA TRP A 643 1.77 -27.84 9.15
C TRP A 643 3.02 -28.22 8.38
N GLY A 644 3.04 -27.95 7.06
CA GLY A 644 4.15 -28.25 6.17
C GLY A 644 4.74 -26.99 5.51
N LYS A 645 5.65 -27.20 4.58
CA LYS A 645 6.32 -26.13 3.83
C LYS A 645 5.33 -25.26 3.05
N ASN A 646 4.22 -25.83 2.60
CA ASN A 646 3.22 -25.17 1.74
C ASN A 646 1.95 -24.75 2.50
N GLY A 647 1.94 -24.76 3.82
CA GLY A 647 0.79 -24.45 4.67
C GLY A 647 0.25 -25.65 5.44
N GLY A 648 -0.99 -25.51 5.97
CA GLY A 648 -1.69 -26.58 6.67
C GLY A 648 -2.12 -27.70 5.73
N TYR A 649 -2.08 -28.94 6.20
CA TYR A 649 -2.55 -30.12 5.47
C TYR A 649 -3.07 -31.17 6.45
N LEU A 650 -3.97 -32.01 5.97
CA LEU A 650 -4.42 -33.19 6.72
C LEU A 650 -3.44 -34.33 6.47
N ALA A 651 -3.02 -34.99 7.54
CA ALA A 651 -2.21 -36.20 7.49
C ALA A 651 -2.90 -37.32 8.27
N CYS A 652 -2.75 -38.56 7.81
CA CYS A 652 -3.28 -39.69 8.55
C CYS A 652 -2.59 -39.85 9.92
N SER A 653 -3.36 -40.07 10.99
CA SER A 653 -2.80 -40.36 12.31
C SER A 653 -2.04 -41.69 12.35
N GLY A 654 -2.26 -42.57 11.37
CA GLY A 654 -1.55 -43.83 11.21
C GLY A 654 -0.18 -43.73 10.55
N TYR A 655 0.40 -42.51 10.43
CA TYR A 655 1.78 -42.41 9.96
C TYR A 655 2.78 -43.03 10.96
N PRO A 656 3.80 -43.81 10.53
CA PRO A 656 4.31 -43.94 9.16
C PRO A 656 3.69 -45.07 8.31
N GLU A 657 2.81 -45.92 8.87
CA GLU A 657 2.18 -47.04 8.12
C GLU A 657 1.29 -46.48 6.99
N CYS A 658 0.48 -45.47 7.29
CA CYS A 658 -0.34 -44.77 6.31
C CYS A 658 0.23 -43.39 6.05
N LYS A 659 0.69 -43.15 4.82
CA LYS A 659 1.31 -41.86 4.38
C LYS A 659 0.31 -40.94 3.68
N THR A 660 -0.96 -41.16 3.81
CA THR A 660 -2.00 -40.34 3.20
C THR A 660 -1.98 -38.92 3.75
N SER A 661 -1.90 -37.96 2.86
CA SER A 661 -2.01 -36.53 3.18
C SER A 661 -2.80 -35.79 2.09
N MET A 662 -3.56 -34.77 2.46
CA MET A 662 -4.35 -33.94 1.54
C MET A 662 -4.44 -32.51 2.03
N ASN A 663 -4.76 -31.58 1.13
CA ASN A 663 -5.11 -30.24 1.49
C ASN A 663 -6.51 -30.20 2.11
N TYR A 664 -6.85 -29.10 2.79
CA TYR A 664 -8.19 -28.88 3.32
C TYR A 664 -8.65 -27.46 3.02
N ILE A 665 -9.94 -27.26 3.04
CA ILE A 665 -10.64 -25.98 3.02
C ILE A 665 -11.28 -25.82 4.40
N GLU A 666 -11.23 -24.62 4.95
CA GLU A 666 -11.89 -24.23 6.19
C GLU A 666 -12.94 -23.18 5.83
N ASP A 667 -14.20 -23.47 6.09
CA ASP A 667 -15.34 -22.57 5.85
C ASP A 667 -16.26 -22.51 7.09
N GLU A 668 -17.41 -21.89 6.97
CA GLU A 668 -18.38 -21.74 8.07
C GLU A 668 -18.89 -23.08 8.63
N ASN A 669 -18.79 -24.17 7.87
CA ASN A 669 -19.18 -25.52 8.27
C ASN A 669 -18.01 -26.34 8.83
N GLY A 670 -16.82 -25.75 8.96
CA GLY A 670 -15.64 -26.40 9.53
C GLY A 670 -14.56 -26.78 8.52
N ILE A 671 -13.73 -27.76 8.89
CA ILE A 671 -12.61 -28.23 8.07
C ILE A 671 -13.07 -29.38 7.18
N HIS A 672 -12.94 -29.20 5.88
CA HIS A 672 -13.27 -30.22 4.88
C HIS A 672 -12.04 -30.58 4.03
N PRO A 673 -11.86 -31.83 3.64
CA PRO A 673 -10.83 -32.19 2.69
C PRO A 673 -10.99 -31.35 1.41
N ASP A 674 -9.89 -30.72 0.96
CA ASP A 674 -9.85 -30.14 -0.39
C ASP A 674 -9.82 -31.26 -1.42
N LEU A 675 -10.96 -31.96 -1.51
CA LEU A 675 -11.15 -32.97 -2.54
C LEU A 675 -11.19 -32.22 -3.87
N PRO A 676 -10.46 -32.70 -4.88
CA PRO A 676 -10.51 -32.10 -6.20
C PRO A 676 -11.97 -32.08 -6.66
N LYS A 677 -12.53 -30.90 -6.73
CA LYS A 677 -13.97 -30.63 -6.93
C LYS A 677 -14.52 -31.11 -8.27
N THR A 678 -13.70 -31.67 -9.13
CA THR A 678 -14.17 -32.32 -10.35
C THR A 678 -13.17 -33.37 -10.85
N LEU A 679 -13.52 -34.66 -10.70
CA LEU A 679 -13.14 -35.64 -11.71
C LEU A 679 -13.68 -35.06 -13.02
N VAL A 680 -12.83 -34.66 -13.92
CA VAL A 680 -13.26 -34.31 -15.28
C VAL A 680 -13.45 -35.65 -16.01
N ASP A 681 -14.46 -35.77 -16.83
CA ASP A 681 -14.72 -37.00 -17.65
C ASP A 681 -13.60 -37.30 -18.65
N GLU A 682 -12.46 -36.58 -18.53
CA GLU A 682 -11.27 -36.79 -19.33
C GLU A 682 -10.35 -37.85 -18.73
N LEU A 683 -10.00 -38.83 -19.56
CA LEU A 683 -9.04 -39.88 -19.22
C LEU A 683 -7.61 -39.47 -19.62
N CYS A 684 -6.64 -39.95 -18.85
CA CYS A 684 -5.23 -39.76 -19.16
C CYS A 684 -4.82 -40.53 -20.42
N GLU A 685 -4.31 -39.86 -21.41
CA GLU A 685 -3.84 -40.45 -22.69
C GLU A 685 -2.75 -41.52 -22.51
N VAL A 686 -2.02 -41.47 -21.38
CA VAL A 686 -0.86 -42.34 -21.15
C VAL A 686 -1.25 -43.61 -20.38
N CYS A 687 -2.15 -43.52 -19.43
CA CYS A 687 -2.49 -44.64 -18.53
C CYS A 687 -4.00 -44.93 -18.36
N GLY A 688 -4.87 -44.24 -19.08
CA GLY A 688 -6.32 -44.42 -19.05
C GLY A 688 -7.01 -44.05 -17.70
N LYS A 689 -6.31 -43.55 -16.69
CA LYS A 689 -6.90 -43.16 -15.41
C LYS A 689 -7.54 -41.77 -15.49
N PRO A 690 -8.59 -41.49 -14.70
CA PRO A 690 -9.24 -40.17 -14.67
C PRO A 690 -8.24 -39.03 -14.39
N MET A 691 -8.53 -37.84 -14.95
CA MET A 691 -7.78 -36.63 -14.69
C MET A 691 -8.45 -35.78 -13.62
N VAL A 692 -7.66 -35.06 -12.81
CA VAL A 692 -8.16 -34.17 -11.74
C VAL A 692 -7.60 -32.78 -11.89
N ILE A 693 -8.40 -31.75 -11.59
CA ILE A 693 -7.98 -30.35 -11.62
C ILE A 693 -7.13 -30.07 -10.38
N LYS A 694 -5.90 -29.58 -10.58
CA LYS A 694 -5.00 -29.12 -9.51
C LYS A 694 -4.54 -27.69 -9.73
N LYS A 695 -4.26 -26.96 -8.64
CA LYS A 695 -3.68 -25.61 -8.67
C LYS A 695 -2.18 -25.68 -8.44
N GLY A 696 -1.38 -25.13 -9.34
CA GLY A 696 0.07 -25.06 -9.24
C GLY A 696 0.60 -23.63 -9.32
N ARG A 697 1.93 -23.47 -9.21
CA ARG A 697 2.62 -22.16 -9.25
C ARG A 697 2.30 -21.32 -10.51
N PHE A 698 1.94 -21.98 -11.60
CA PHE A 698 1.65 -21.35 -12.90
C PHE A 698 0.16 -21.33 -13.28
N GLY A 699 -0.75 -21.59 -12.31
CA GLY A 699 -2.18 -21.64 -12.52
C GLY A 699 -2.77 -23.03 -12.34
N THR A 700 -4.04 -23.20 -12.73
CA THR A 700 -4.79 -24.46 -12.64
C THR A 700 -4.39 -25.40 -13.78
N PHE A 701 -4.31 -26.69 -13.50
CA PHE A 701 -3.97 -27.72 -14.50
C PHE A 701 -4.64 -29.06 -14.19
N LEU A 702 -4.85 -29.87 -15.20
CA LEU A 702 -5.28 -31.26 -15.05
C LEU A 702 -4.06 -32.14 -14.73
N ALA A 703 -4.20 -33.00 -13.75
CA ALA A 703 -3.20 -33.99 -13.36
C ALA A 703 -3.79 -35.39 -13.37
N CYS A 704 -3.02 -36.37 -13.85
CA CYS A 704 -3.44 -37.76 -13.82
C CYS A 704 -3.53 -38.28 -12.38
N THR A 705 -4.61 -38.98 -12.03
CA THR A 705 -4.80 -39.68 -10.73
C THR A 705 -3.80 -40.80 -10.53
N GLY A 706 -3.11 -41.26 -11.55
CA GLY A 706 -2.07 -42.27 -11.50
C GLY A 706 -0.70 -41.79 -10.95
N TYR A 707 -0.60 -40.51 -10.53
CA TYR A 707 0.62 -40.00 -9.89
C TYR A 707 0.93 -40.76 -8.59
N PRO A 708 2.21 -41.11 -8.30
CA PRO A 708 3.45 -40.70 -8.97
C PRO A 708 3.86 -41.56 -10.18
N THR A 709 3.17 -42.65 -10.46
CA THR A 709 3.49 -43.59 -11.54
C THR A 709 3.29 -42.97 -12.93
N CYS A 710 2.19 -42.24 -13.10
CA CYS A 710 1.91 -41.42 -14.29
C CYS A 710 2.00 -39.92 -13.93
N LYS A 711 2.88 -39.19 -14.60
CA LYS A 711 3.12 -37.75 -14.37
C LYS A 711 2.47 -36.83 -15.39
N THR A 712 1.49 -37.34 -16.14
CA THR A 712 0.81 -36.56 -17.20
C THR A 712 0.04 -35.38 -16.60
N THR A 713 0.26 -34.18 -17.16
CA THR A 713 -0.45 -32.95 -16.78
C THR A 713 -0.84 -32.15 -18.01
N ARG A 714 -1.99 -31.46 -17.96
CA ARG A 714 -2.49 -30.55 -19.02
C ARG A 714 -2.96 -29.23 -18.40
N PRO A 715 -2.90 -28.09 -19.10
CA PRO A 715 -3.49 -26.84 -18.63
C PRO A 715 -5.00 -26.96 -18.43
N TRP A 716 -5.54 -26.28 -17.37
CA TRP A 716 -6.99 -26.19 -17.11
C TRP A 716 -7.39 -24.75 -16.73
N PRO A 717 -8.53 -24.19 -17.18
CA PRO A 717 -9.44 -24.82 -18.14
C PRO A 717 -8.75 -25.11 -19.48
N PRO A 718 -9.28 -26.09 -20.27
CA PRO A 718 -8.82 -26.26 -21.64
C PRO A 718 -8.91 -24.88 -22.26
N LYS A 719 -7.82 -24.42 -22.84
CA LYS A 719 -7.80 -23.05 -23.37
C LYS A 719 -8.88 -23.01 -24.42
N ASP A 720 -9.91 -22.18 -24.19
CA ASP A 720 -11.06 -22.03 -25.04
C ASP A 720 -10.67 -22.09 -26.51
N GLU A 721 -11.41 -22.88 -27.30
CA GLU A 721 -11.25 -23.05 -28.76
C GLU A 721 -11.51 -21.76 -29.55
N HIS A 722 -11.75 -20.62 -28.90
CA HIS A 722 -11.77 -19.30 -29.49
C HIS A 722 -10.39 -18.62 -29.57
N LYS A 723 -9.32 -19.42 -29.63
CA LYS A 723 -8.05 -18.87 -30.06
C LYS A 723 -8.00 -18.90 -31.57
N VAL A 724 -7.92 -17.71 -32.16
CA VAL A 724 -7.39 -17.52 -33.49
C VAL A 724 -6.23 -18.53 -33.67
N PRO A 725 -6.31 -19.48 -34.61
CA PRO A 725 -5.25 -20.45 -34.86
C PRO A 725 -3.94 -19.71 -35.03
N LEU A 726 -2.84 -20.25 -34.49
CA LEU A 726 -1.52 -19.71 -34.80
C LEU A 726 -1.38 -19.73 -36.31
N PRO A 727 -0.92 -18.65 -36.93
CA PRO A 727 -0.71 -18.63 -38.38
C PRO A 727 0.18 -19.81 -38.78
N PRO A 728 -0.06 -20.45 -39.93
CA PRO A 728 0.80 -21.52 -40.41
C PRO A 728 2.24 -21.01 -40.57
N VAL A 729 3.22 -21.92 -40.53
CA VAL A 729 4.59 -21.57 -40.84
C VAL A 729 4.61 -21.09 -42.28
N PRO A 730 5.15 -19.90 -42.61
CA PRO A 730 5.23 -19.43 -43.98
C PRO A 730 5.99 -20.42 -44.84
N GLU A 731 5.50 -20.72 -46.05
CA GLU A 731 6.03 -21.74 -46.94
C GLU A 731 7.51 -21.54 -47.27
N ASN A 732 8.00 -20.29 -47.28
CA ASN A 732 9.39 -19.93 -47.54
C ASN A 732 10.25 -19.78 -46.30
N THR A 733 9.86 -20.37 -45.16
CA THR A 733 10.63 -20.23 -43.91
C THR A 733 11.95 -21.02 -44.03
N LEU A 734 13.07 -20.32 -44.11
CA LEU A 734 14.39 -20.91 -44.08
C LEU A 734 14.68 -21.66 -42.78
N PRO A 735 15.38 -22.80 -42.81
CA PRO A 735 15.84 -23.53 -41.63
C PRO A 735 16.66 -22.65 -40.68
N CYS A 736 16.81 -23.11 -39.44
CA CYS A 736 17.58 -22.39 -38.41
C CYS A 736 19.06 -22.22 -38.87
N GLU A 737 19.54 -21.01 -38.95
CA GLU A 737 20.90 -20.63 -39.33
C GLU A 737 21.97 -21.25 -38.43
N VAL A 738 21.64 -21.55 -37.15
CA VAL A 738 22.60 -22.06 -36.18
C VAL A 738 22.70 -23.58 -36.19
N CYS A 739 21.63 -24.32 -36.47
CA CYS A 739 21.59 -25.77 -36.31
C CYS A 739 20.88 -26.51 -37.45
N GLY A 740 20.46 -25.85 -38.52
CA GLY A 740 19.84 -26.44 -39.71
C GLY A 740 18.44 -27.05 -39.50
N LYS A 741 17.89 -27.03 -38.29
CA LYS A 741 16.57 -27.63 -37.98
C LYS A 741 15.41 -26.75 -38.43
N PRO A 742 14.25 -27.34 -38.73
CA PRO A 742 13.05 -26.58 -39.07
C PRO A 742 12.68 -25.56 -38.00
N MET A 743 12.02 -24.47 -38.43
CA MET A 743 11.44 -23.49 -37.55
C MET A 743 9.94 -23.74 -37.38
N VAL A 744 9.39 -23.48 -36.20
CA VAL A 744 7.96 -23.63 -35.88
C VAL A 744 7.40 -22.36 -35.25
N VAL A 745 6.12 -22.06 -35.53
CA VAL A 745 5.45 -20.92 -34.92
C VAL A 745 5.13 -21.22 -33.47
N ARG A 746 5.56 -20.36 -32.57
CA ARG A 746 5.21 -20.41 -31.14
C ARG A 746 4.62 -19.08 -30.68
N LYS A 747 3.75 -19.13 -29.69
CA LYS A 747 3.18 -17.94 -29.07
C LYS A 747 4.08 -17.46 -27.94
N GLY A 748 4.59 -16.23 -28.06
CA GLY A 748 5.34 -15.53 -27.00
C GLY A 748 4.47 -14.52 -26.27
N ARG A 749 5.05 -13.89 -25.23
CA ARG A 749 4.40 -12.79 -24.48
C ARG A 749 3.94 -11.63 -25.38
N PHE A 750 4.55 -11.53 -26.56
CA PHE A 750 4.41 -10.40 -27.48
C PHE A 750 3.83 -10.78 -28.85
N GLY A 751 3.16 -11.94 -28.95
CA GLY A 751 2.60 -12.46 -30.20
C GLY A 751 3.31 -13.70 -30.74
N PRO A 752 2.91 -14.20 -31.94
CA PRO A 752 3.54 -15.34 -32.58
C PRO A 752 4.95 -15.01 -33.05
N PHE A 753 5.86 -15.99 -32.98
CA PHE A 753 7.25 -15.91 -33.46
C PHE A 753 7.72 -17.27 -33.95
N LEU A 754 8.71 -17.28 -34.81
CA LEU A 754 9.34 -18.50 -35.28
C LEU A 754 10.43 -18.93 -34.29
N ALA A 755 10.34 -20.16 -33.80
CA ALA A 755 11.31 -20.78 -32.89
C ALA A 755 11.92 -22.04 -33.49
N CYS A 756 13.22 -22.25 -33.29
CA CYS A 756 13.89 -23.46 -33.72
C CYS A 756 13.36 -24.68 -32.96
N THR A 757 13.11 -25.78 -33.69
CA THR A 757 12.70 -27.08 -33.10
C THR A 757 13.80 -27.72 -32.25
N GLY A 758 15.04 -27.25 -32.35
CA GLY A 758 16.17 -27.67 -31.54
C GLY A 758 16.20 -27.12 -30.10
N TYR A 759 15.16 -26.30 -29.69
CA TYR A 759 15.07 -25.83 -28.31
C TYR A 759 14.91 -27.00 -27.32
N PRO A 760 15.57 -26.98 -26.14
CA PRO A 760 16.34 -25.90 -25.53
C PRO A 760 17.82 -25.82 -25.94
N LYS A 761 18.33 -26.76 -26.73
CA LYS A 761 19.75 -26.77 -27.14
C LYS A 761 20.06 -25.63 -28.12
N CYS A 762 19.16 -25.35 -29.04
CA CYS A 762 19.23 -24.19 -29.94
C CYS A 762 18.13 -23.18 -29.54
N LYS A 763 18.51 -21.95 -29.18
CA LYS A 763 17.62 -20.90 -28.72
C LYS A 763 17.28 -19.88 -29.80
N THR A 764 17.53 -20.17 -31.05
CA THR A 764 17.27 -19.26 -32.18
C THR A 764 15.77 -18.99 -32.30
N ALA A 765 15.39 -17.71 -32.36
CA ALA A 765 14.03 -17.24 -32.58
C ALA A 765 14.07 -16.03 -33.52
N ARG A 766 13.06 -15.95 -34.42
CA ARG A 766 12.90 -14.85 -35.39
C ARG A 766 11.50 -14.26 -35.27
N PRO A 767 11.29 -12.95 -35.55
CA PRO A 767 9.97 -12.37 -35.67
C PRO A 767 9.14 -13.09 -36.74
N MET A 768 7.85 -13.16 -36.58
CA MET A 768 6.93 -13.65 -37.60
C MET A 768 6.86 -12.61 -38.73
N PRO A 769 7.18 -12.99 -40.02
CA PRO A 769 7.04 -12.09 -41.14
C PRO A 769 5.54 -11.72 -41.33
N THR A 770 5.28 -10.53 -41.82
CA THR A 770 3.88 -10.07 -42.10
C THR A 770 3.41 -10.52 -43.48
N GLY A 771 4.30 -11.03 -44.32
CA GLY A 771 4.02 -11.35 -45.73
C GLY A 771 3.92 -10.11 -46.64
N ILE A 772 4.24 -8.93 -46.13
CA ILE A 772 4.13 -7.65 -46.84
C ILE A 772 5.57 -7.23 -47.28
N PRO A 773 5.87 -7.12 -48.57
CA PRO A 773 7.15 -6.65 -49.07
C PRO A 773 7.42 -5.20 -48.64
N CYS A 774 8.69 -4.90 -48.47
CA CYS A 774 9.11 -3.52 -48.24
C CYS A 774 8.86 -2.64 -49.49
N ALA A 775 8.27 -1.47 -49.26
CA ALA A 775 7.93 -0.54 -50.34
C ALA A 775 9.10 0.36 -50.78
N GLU A 776 10.27 0.26 -50.16
CA GLU A 776 11.45 1.04 -50.53
C GLU A 776 12.05 0.55 -51.84
N PRO A 777 12.38 1.46 -52.79
CA PRO A 777 12.93 1.09 -54.10
C PRO A 777 14.18 0.24 -53.98
N GLY A 778 14.16 -0.93 -54.61
CA GLY A 778 15.29 -1.86 -54.63
C GLY A 778 15.48 -2.74 -53.40
N CYS A 779 14.64 -2.60 -52.36
CA CYS A 779 14.67 -3.42 -51.20
C CYS A 779 13.93 -4.74 -51.40
N LYS A 780 14.59 -5.88 -51.12
CA LYS A 780 14.00 -7.22 -51.21
C LYS A 780 13.48 -7.73 -49.87
N GLY A 781 13.47 -6.89 -48.80
CA GLY A 781 13.05 -7.25 -47.48
C GLY A 781 11.53 -7.27 -47.30
N GLU A 782 11.05 -7.87 -46.22
CA GLU A 782 9.67 -7.88 -45.77
C GLU A 782 9.48 -7.03 -44.50
N ILE A 783 8.29 -6.56 -44.28
CA ILE A 783 7.96 -5.82 -43.05
C ILE A 783 7.75 -6.83 -41.90
N VAL A 784 8.49 -6.64 -40.80
CA VAL A 784 8.45 -7.52 -39.61
C VAL A 784 8.20 -6.71 -38.35
N PRO A 785 7.50 -7.28 -37.33
CA PRO A 785 7.31 -6.60 -36.05
C PRO A 785 8.64 -6.51 -35.30
N ARG A 786 8.94 -5.32 -34.78
CA ARG A 786 10.12 -5.02 -33.98
C ARG A 786 9.72 -4.35 -32.67
N ARG A 787 10.61 -4.34 -31.69
CA ARG A 787 10.35 -3.73 -30.39
C ARG A 787 11.21 -2.50 -30.16
N GLY A 788 10.55 -1.37 -29.89
CA GLY A 788 11.17 -0.13 -29.45
C GLY A 788 10.90 0.19 -27.98
N LYS A 789 11.41 1.33 -27.49
CA LYS A 789 11.18 1.82 -26.13
C LYS A 789 9.69 2.12 -25.83
N ARG A 790 8.90 2.45 -26.85
CA ARG A 790 7.49 2.85 -26.76
C ARG A 790 6.48 1.75 -27.11
N GLY A 791 6.94 0.51 -27.42
CA GLY A 791 6.06 -0.60 -27.79
C GLY A 791 6.51 -1.35 -29.05
N ILE A 792 5.57 -2.08 -29.68
CA ILE A 792 5.80 -2.77 -30.95
C ILE A 792 5.71 -1.76 -32.09
N PHE A 793 6.64 -1.79 -33.00
CA PHE A 793 6.63 -1.08 -34.28
C PHE A 793 7.00 -2.07 -35.40
N TYR A 794 6.74 -1.71 -36.63
CA TYR A 794 7.03 -2.54 -37.77
C TYR A 794 8.18 -1.93 -38.56
N GLY A 795 9.07 -2.76 -39.08
CA GLY A 795 10.24 -2.30 -39.83
C GLY A 795 10.73 -3.35 -40.81
N CYS A 796 11.53 -2.95 -41.78
CA CYS A 796 12.09 -3.86 -42.80
C CYS A 796 12.98 -4.92 -42.18
N SER A 797 12.94 -6.16 -42.72
CA SER A 797 13.80 -7.30 -42.32
C SER A 797 15.28 -6.99 -42.62
N GLU A 798 15.58 -6.23 -43.67
CA GLU A 798 16.94 -5.86 -44.09
C GLU A 798 17.59 -4.73 -43.30
N TYR A 799 17.04 -4.35 -42.12
CA TYR A 799 17.74 -3.40 -41.25
C TYR A 799 19.08 -3.94 -40.77
N PRO A 800 20.17 -3.17 -40.79
CA PRO A 800 20.23 -1.71 -40.97
C PRO A 800 20.35 -1.20 -42.38
N THR A 801 20.41 -2.05 -43.41
CA THR A 801 20.56 -1.64 -44.80
C THR A 801 19.33 -0.87 -45.29
N CYS A 802 18.15 -1.28 -44.88
CA CYS A 802 16.91 -0.56 -45.09
C CYS A 802 16.32 -0.08 -43.74
N THR A 803 16.04 1.21 -43.62
CA THR A 803 15.59 1.85 -42.39
C THR A 803 14.08 2.09 -42.32
N ALA A 804 13.30 1.56 -43.28
CA ALA A 804 11.85 1.75 -43.31
C ALA A 804 11.18 1.27 -42.01
N THR A 805 10.36 2.14 -41.36
CA THR A 805 9.72 1.84 -40.08
C THR A 805 8.31 2.45 -40.01
N PHE A 806 7.38 1.73 -39.42
CA PHE A 806 5.97 2.07 -39.31
C PHE A 806 5.50 1.88 -37.86
N ALA A 807 4.72 2.84 -37.35
CA ALA A 807 4.21 2.80 -35.97
C ALA A 807 3.01 1.84 -35.82
N GLY A 808 2.21 1.66 -36.89
CA GLY A 808 1.02 0.80 -36.92
C GLY A 808 1.27 -0.53 -37.63
N ARG A 809 0.36 -1.50 -37.46
CA ARG A 809 0.42 -2.80 -38.15
C ARG A 809 0.13 -2.59 -39.64
N PRO A 810 0.98 -3.09 -40.56
CA PRO A 810 0.70 -3.00 -41.98
C PRO A 810 -0.38 -3.99 -42.39
N VAL A 811 -1.21 -3.55 -43.31
CA VAL A 811 -2.30 -4.32 -43.93
C VAL A 811 -2.12 -4.25 -45.45
N LEU A 812 -2.06 -5.41 -46.12
CA LEU A 812 -1.88 -5.49 -47.55
C LEU A 812 -3.15 -5.02 -48.29
N LYS A 813 -3.27 -3.70 -48.39
CA LYS A 813 -4.36 -3.00 -49.13
C LYS A 813 -3.71 -1.79 -49.79
N PRO A 814 -3.72 -1.67 -51.12
CA PRO A 814 -3.13 -0.51 -51.81
C PRO A 814 -3.84 0.76 -51.43
N CYS A 815 -3.12 1.86 -51.38
CA CYS A 815 -3.69 3.16 -51.12
C CYS A 815 -4.44 3.67 -52.34
N PRO A 816 -5.72 4.01 -52.25
CA PRO A 816 -6.51 4.46 -53.41
C PRO A 816 -6.12 5.85 -53.93
N VAL A 817 -5.29 6.60 -53.21
CA VAL A 817 -4.85 7.96 -53.59
C VAL A 817 -3.48 7.98 -54.23
N CYS A 818 -2.55 7.14 -53.78
CA CYS A 818 -1.13 7.19 -54.27
C CYS A 818 -0.55 5.84 -54.64
N ASP A 819 -1.35 4.77 -54.72
CA ASP A 819 -0.95 3.39 -55.06
C ASP A 819 0.16 2.81 -54.18
N HIS A 820 0.38 3.34 -52.96
CA HIS A 820 1.30 2.73 -52.01
C HIS A 820 0.83 1.28 -51.71
N PRO A 821 1.68 0.26 -51.74
CA PRO A 821 1.25 -1.16 -51.78
C PRO A 821 0.56 -1.64 -50.52
N PHE A 822 0.63 -0.93 -49.41
CA PHE A 822 -0.07 -1.26 -48.17
C PHE A 822 -0.43 -0.03 -47.35
N LEU A 823 -1.44 -0.17 -46.49
CA LEU A 823 -1.83 0.79 -45.46
C LEU A 823 -1.35 0.33 -44.08
N VAL A 824 -1.36 1.21 -43.09
CA VAL A 824 -1.03 0.89 -41.69
C VAL A 824 -2.17 1.25 -40.76
N GLU A 825 -2.39 0.44 -39.71
CA GLU A 825 -3.38 0.72 -38.66
C GLU A 825 -2.95 1.96 -37.87
N SER A 826 -3.86 2.93 -37.68
CA SER A 826 -3.60 4.12 -36.85
C SER A 826 -3.45 3.74 -35.38
N GLY A 827 -2.29 4.03 -34.78
CA GLY A 827 -1.97 3.68 -33.38
C GLY A 827 -2.72 4.46 -32.29
N LYS A 828 -3.65 5.35 -32.65
CA LYS A 828 -4.34 6.25 -31.69
C LYS A 828 -5.82 5.95 -31.43
N SER A 829 -6.44 5.04 -32.17
CA SER A 829 -7.82 4.64 -31.90
C SER A 829 -8.02 3.14 -32.13
N SER A 830 -8.74 2.51 -31.22
CA SER A 830 -9.14 1.09 -31.26
C SER A 830 -10.15 0.75 -32.38
N ASN A 831 -10.38 1.64 -33.32
CA ASN A 831 -11.47 1.58 -34.29
C ASN A 831 -11.02 1.17 -35.72
N GLY A 832 -9.87 0.52 -35.92
CA GLY A 832 -9.52 -0.07 -37.22
C GLY A 832 -9.27 0.93 -38.36
N VAL A 833 -8.99 2.19 -38.09
CA VAL A 833 -8.66 3.19 -39.11
C VAL A 833 -7.34 2.85 -39.78
N LEU A 834 -7.33 2.75 -41.13
CA LEU A 834 -6.15 2.52 -41.93
C LEU A 834 -5.66 3.83 -42.54
N VAL A 835 -4.36 4.12 -42.41
CA VAL A 835 -3.71 5.32 -42.94
C VAL A 835 -2.62 4.97 -43.95
N CYS A 836 -2.44 5.81 -44.96
CA CYS A 836 -1.32 5.61 -45.88
C CYS A 836 0.01 6.04 -45.23
N PRO A 837 1.06 5.18 -45.23
CA PRO A 837 2.34 5.50 -44.60
C PRO A 837 3.23 6.41 -45.44
N ARG A 838 2.85 6.73 -46.71
CA ARG A 838 3.62 7.61 -47.59
C ARG A 838 3.51 9.05 -47.14
N GLU A 839 4.64 9.70 -46.90
CA GLU A 839 4.66 11.13 -46.55
C GLU A 839 3.93 11.98 -47.61
N GLY A 840 3.04 12.86 -47.17
CA GLY A 840 2.28 13.77 -48.01
C GLY A 840 1.00 13.20 -48.65
N CYS A 841 0.70 11.87 -48.47
CA CYS A 841 -0.52 11.29 -49.05
C CYS A 841 -1.81 11.64 -48.26
N GLY A 842 -1.75 11.62 -46.94
CA GLY A 842 -2.87 12.01 -46.05
C GLY A 842 -4.12 11.13 -46.10
N TYR A 843 -4.10 9.98 -46.79
CA TYR A 843 -5.28 9.09 -46.89
C TYR A 843 -5.54 8.37 -45.56
N GLU A 844 -6.79 8.46 -45.07
CA GLU A 844 -7.35 7.73 -43.94
C GLU A 844 -8.66 7.03 -44.35
N SER A 845 -8.81 5.75 -44.07
CA SER A 845 -10.09 5.04 -44.27
C SER A 845 -10.84 4.88 -42.95
N THR A 846 -12.16 5.06 -42.98
CA THR A 846 -13.04 4.57 -41.90
C THR A 846 -13.22 3.05 -42.06
N PRO A 847 -13.31 2.28 -40.97
CA PRO A 847 -13.67 0.87 -41.05
C PRO A 847 -15.12 0.76 -41.53
N ASP A 848 -15.40 -0.18 -42.47
CA ASP A 848 -16.77 -0.59 -42.83
C ASP A 848 -17.48 -1.23 -41.65
#